data_c838fe19472ad9cecd8b3d376460596b
#
_entry.id   c838fe19472ad9cecd8b3d376460596b
#
_cell.length_a   1.000
_cell.length_b   1.000
_cell.length_c   1.000
_cell.angle_alpha   90.00
_cell.angle_beta   90.00
_cell.angle_gamma   90.00
#
_symmetry.space_group_name_H-M   'P 1'
#
loop_
_entity.id
_entity.type
_entity.pdbx_description
1 polymer ?
#
loop_
_entity_poly.entity_id
_entity_poly.type
_entity_poly.pdbx_seq_one_letter_code
_entity_poly.pdbx_strand_id
1 'polypeptide(L)'
;MTKADAILWAIAFITGCVFSFFQWGWLGVLALGGMLYSGRRWGGKVWLRLPSSQSFAIATLVALLAMAYVWLRTPQPGVNDISGLVPRLEGLNLPSTVLVEGRVETTPLPNRAGRRRFFLGVERYQNLSPVPAQSGVLQGRASGRLYVTLPAAAGAKLHPSQRIQISGRLYLPRGGGSEFFRAFNFRRQLQLQHTFAGLAGNKVTILDQGSPWGLWALRQRIIQVHAQGLGDRYGAVVSAMVLGNRAVAIPFEVRDSFRRVGLSHALAASGFHTAILLAVVLALTRPLPQQWRYGLGAGVLVLFACLSGFAPSAIRAVLMGLAGLVALVNGQKGQPLVILLAIATAMLIYNPLWIEDIGFQLSFLATLGLIVSAQPISDRLDWLPTPLRNLVAVPLAATLWVLPLSLAIFGIFPVYGLLANVLAHLPLVLLTVGGFISAMVGLLVPPVGSALAWLLYYPTAFLLWLIQTIGQWPGATIALGSLGWLQVVVLYGLIVLVWLSPRWRRRWFLLFTLGVTLVLVPFILRQNTLFQATVLANTQVPTLVIQQPAGTVVINGGDSQGLTAFLAQEGINRIDWAVASDRQYRQQQGWRDIHRITPIRQFTDVPTAKSDPAYREMLATLKVPHQSLPLRQPVQLGQVKITVLRADPAILTLEMGNSQWLFVSDPSRDAAQTDWLAVTPVEPPQVLWWWGRKLTPRLFEIVKPRSVILSRNALDPAIATYLKQKQIPYFVVGEAREVRWQADGSLKANAPQNDGLI
;
A
#
# COMPACT_ATOMS: atom_id res chain seq x y z
N MET A 1 37.89 17.29 -9.51
CA MET A 1 36.50 17.05 -9.14
C MET A 1 36.18 17.84 -7.89
N THR A 2 35.30 18.82 -7.97
CA THR A 2 34.90 19.60 -6.80
C THR A 2 33.81 18.86 -6.00
N LYS A 3 33.62 19.23 -4.72
CA LYS A 3 32.50 18.68 -3.93
C LYS A 3 31.13 18.94 -4.58
N ALA A 4 31.01 20.08 -5.29
CA ALA A 4 29.79 20.44 -6.00
C ALA A 4 29.50 19.52 -7.19
N ASP A 5 30.54 19.07 -7.91
CA ASP A 5 30.41 18.12 -9.02
C ASP A 5 29.91 16.76 -8.51
N ALA A 6 30.48 16.27 -7.41
CA ALA A 6 30.04 14.99 -6.81
C ALA A 6 28.57 15.01 -6.37
N ILE A 7 28.12 16.11 -5.75
CA ILE A 7 26.71 16.30 -5.38
C ILE A 7 25.83 16.33 -6.62
N LEU A 8 26.23 17.07 -7.66
CA LEU A 8 25.48 17.18 -8.91
C LEU A 8 25.31 15.79 -9.57
N TRP A 9 26.38 15.00 -9.64
CA TRP A 9 26.33 13.67 -10.26
C TRP A 9 25.52 12.68 -9.44
N ALA A 10 25.56 12.74 -8.11
CA ALA A 10 24.70 11.94 -7.25
C ALA A 10 23.22 12.29 -7.46
N ILE A 11 22.88 13.58 -7.53
CA ILE A 11 21.52 14.03 -7.84
C ILE A 11 21.11 13.59 -9.24
N ALA A 12 21.98 13.70 -10.23
CA ALA A 12 21.73 13.29 -11.61
C ALA A 12 21.46 11.76 -11.70
N PHE A 13 22.24 10.95 -11.00
CA PHE A 13 22.04 9.51 -10.93
C PHE A 13 20.66 9.16 -10.34
N ILE A 14 20.31 9.76 -9.19
CA ILE A 14 19.00 9.56 -8.55
C ILE A 14 17.86 10.02 -9.48
N THR A 15 18.03 11.20 -10.11
CA THR A 15 17.05 11.74 -11.08
C THR A 15 16.87 10.81 -12.27
N GLY A 16 17.95 10.26 -12.83
CA GLY A 16 17.89 9.26 -13.89
C GLY A 16 17.11 8.02 -13.47
N CYS A 17 17.34 7.51 -12.25
CA CYS A 17 16.56 6.41 -11.71
C CYS A 17 15.04 6.76 -11.59
N VAL A 18 14.68 7.99 -11.21
CA VAL A 18 13.29 8.43 -11.15
C VAL A 18 12.67 8.55 -12.55
N PHE A 19 13.38 9.15 -13.50
CA PHE A 19 12.88 9.36 -14.86
C PHE A 19 12.75 8.07 -15.67
N SER A 20 13.38 6.97 -15.26
CA SER A 20 13.26 5.66 -15.92
C SER A 20 11.83 5.10 -15.93
N PHE A 21 10.94 5.61 -15.06
CA PHE A 21 9.52 5.19 -14.97
C PHE A 21 8.59 5.97 -15.90
N PHE A 22 9.07 7.04 -16.52
CA PHE A 22 8.28 7.81 -17.47
C PHE A 22 8.59 7.38 -18.89
N GLN A 23 7.56 7.11 -19.69
CA GLN A 23 7.70 6.67 -21.09
C GLN A 23 8.61 7.58 -21.92
N TRP A 24 8.57 8.89 -21.67
CA TRP A 24 9.41 9.91 -22.31
C TRP A 24 10.45 10.52 -21.36
N GLY A 25 10.81 9.80 -20.30
CA GLY A 25 11.71 10.30 -19.26
C GLY A 25 13.08 10.75 -19.78
N TRP A 26 13.61 10.06 -20.79
CA TRP A 26 14.86 10.42 -21.43
C TRP A 26 14.84 11.81 -22.09
N LEU A 27 13.70 12.22 -22.70
CA LEU A 27 13.52 13.59 -23.21
C LEU A 27 13.54 14.61 -22.05
N GLY A 28 12.91 14.28 -20.94
CA GLY A 28 12.93 15.13 -19.73
C GLY A 28 14.35 15.33 -19.19
N VAL A 29 15.16 14.27 -19.14
CA VAL A 29 16.57 14.35 -18.72
C VAL A 29 17.38 15.20 -19.69
N LEU A 30 17.23 15.01 -21.00
CA LEU A 30 17.92 15.81 -22.02
C LEU A 30 17.51 17.28 -21.98
N ALA A 31 16.21 17.58 -21.84
CA ALA A 31 15.70 18.93 -21.74
C ALA A 31 16.24 19.67 -20.49
N LEU A 32 16.23 18.98 -19.35
CA LEU A 32 16.74 19.54 -18.09
C LEU A 32 18.26 19.75 -18.15
N GLY A 33 19.00 18.81 -18.69
CA GLY A 33 20.44 18.90 -18.91
C GLY A 33 20.80 20.04 -19.87
N GLY A 34 20.09 20.15 -21.00
CA GLY A 34 20.26 21.23 -21.98
C GLY A 34 19.93 22.61 -21.40
N MET A 35 18.88 22.72 -20.60
CA MET A 35 18.48 23.95 -19.93
C MET A 35 19.54 24.41 -18.90
N LEU A 36 20.06 23.49 -18.11
CA LEU A 36 21.12 23.78 -17.12
C LEU A 36 22.44 24.14 -17.80
N TYR A 37 22.80 23.41 -18.86
CA TYR A 37 23.99 23.68 -19.68
C TYR A 37 23.92 25.08 -20.34
N SER A 38 22.80 25.39 -20.98
CA SER A 38 22.56 26.68 -21.64
C SER A 38 22.51 27.81 -20.63
N GLY A 39 21.76 27.64 -19.53
CA GLY A 39 21.65 28.59 -18.46
C GLY A 39 23.01 28.96 -17.86
N ARG A 40 23.92 27.97 -17.70
CA ARG A 40 25.29 28.21 -17.24
C ARG A 40 26.14 28.97 -18.27
N ARG A 41 25.94 28.72 -19.56
CA ARG A 41 26.72 29.34 -20.65
C ARG A 41 26.26 30.77 -20.92
N TRP A 42 24.97 31.06 -20.83
CA TRP A 42 24.34 32.34 -21.23
C TRP A 42 23.81 33.13 -20.04
N GLY A 43 23.83 32.55 -18.83
CA GLY A 43 23.31 33.15 -17.62
C GLY A 43 24.28 34.16 -16.97
N GLY A 44 23.71 35.12 -16.26
CA GLY A 44 24.44 36.15 -15.57
C GLY A 44 25.24 35.67 -14.32
N LYS A 45 25.73 36.59 -13.50
CA LYS A 45 26.61 36.35 -12.31
C LYS A 45 26.12 35.27 -11.33
N VAL A 46 24.81 35.01 -11.26
CA VAL A 46 24.23 33.93 -10.40
C VAL A 46 24.67 32.55 -10.87
N TRP A 47 24.75 32.31 -12.19
CA TRP A 47 25.15 31.03 -12.79
C TRP A 47 26.65 30.76 -12.70
N LEU A 48 27.48 31.79 -12.49
CA LEU A 48 28.92 31.63 -12.32
C LEU A 48 29.32 30.88 -11.04
N ARG A 49 28.43 30.82 -10.06
CA ARG A 49 28.62 30.06 -8.80
C ARG A 49 28.29 28.58 -8.90
N LEU A 50 27.72 28.14 -10.03
CA LEU A 50 27.36 26.74 -10.27
C LEU A 50 28.55 25.95 -10.87
N PRO A 51 28.50 24.61 -10.85
CA PRO A 51 29.45 23.73 -11.50
C PRO A 51 29.68 24.09 -12.98
N SER A 52 30.76 23.64 -13.59
CA SER A 52 31.10 23.92 -14.97
C SER A 52 30.06 23.35 -15.95
N SER A 53 30.00 23.90 -17.17
CA SER A 53 29.12 23.36 -18.23
C SER A 53 29.43 21.89 -18.55
N GLN A 54 30.70 21.51 -18.45
CA GLN A 54 31.12 20.12 -18.60
C GLN A 54 30.53 19.22 -17.50
N SER A 55 30.49 19.70 -16.24
CA SER A 55 29.89 18.96 -15.14
C SER A 55 28.39 18.71 -15.33
N PHE A 56 27.66 19.65 -15.97
CA PHE A 56 26.25 19.43 -16.36
C PHE A 56 26.08 18.43 -17.50
N ALA A 57 27.00 18.44 -18.49
CA ALA A 57 26.98 17.44 -19.55
C ALA A 57 27.25 16.03 -19.01
N ILE A 58 28.24 15.90 -18.10
CA ILE A 58 28.52 14.62 -17.41
C ILE A 58 27.31 14.21 -16.56
N ALA A 59 26.67 15.13 -15.83
CA ALA A 59 25.47 14.84 -15.04
C ALA A 59 24.33 14.31 -15.91
N THR A 60 24.11 14.90 -17.09
CA THR A 60 23.11 14.42 -18.04
C THR A 60 23.42 12.99 -18.51
N LEU A 61 24.68 12.72 -18.84
CA LEU A 61 25.13 11.38 -19.23
C LEU A 61 24.93 10.37 -18.07
N VAL A 62 25.31 10.74 -16.84
CA VAL A 62 25.10 9.91 -15.64
C VAL A 62 23.62 9.59 -15.44
N ALA A 63 22.72 10.58 -15.64
CA ALA A 63 21.28 10.35 -15.52
C ALA A 63 20.76 9.37 -16.59
N LEU A 64 21.21 9.51 -17.86
CA LEU A 64 20.84 8.58 -18.94
C LEU A 64 21.38 7.15 -18.68
N LEU A 65 22.60 7.03 -18.21
CA LEU A 65 23.18 5.73 -17.85
C LEU A 65 22.43 5.10 -16.65
N ALA A 66 22.00 5.90 -15.67
CA ALA A 66 21.18 5.43 -14.56
C ALA A 66 19.81 4.91 -15.05
N MET A 67 19.17 5.58 -16.02
CA MET A 67 17.94 5.08 -16.65
C MET A 67 18.15 3.72 -17.33
N ALA A 68 19.19 3.61 -18.14
CA ALA A 68 19.54 2.35 -18.81
C ALA A 68 19.83 1.25 -17.77
N TYR A 69 20.53 1.59 -16.69
CA TYR A 69 20.83 0.66 -15.60
C TYR A 69 19.55 0.14 -14.91
N VAL A 70 18.57 1.01 -14.60
CA VAL A 70 17.27 0.58 -14.04
C VAL A 70 16.57 -0.38 -15.01
N TRP A 71 16.55 -0.05 -16.29
CA TRP A 71 15.91 -0.90 -17.31
C TRP A 71 16.56 -2.28 -17.39
N LEU A 72 17.89 -2.36 -17.40
CA LEU A 72 18.65 -3.63 -17.40
C LEU A 72 18.42 -4.47 -16.13
N ARG A 73 18.21 -3.82 -15.00
CA ARG A 73 17.99 -4.47 -13.70
C ARG A 73 16.51 -4.77 -13.40
N THR A 74 15.59 -4.36 -14.27
CA THR A 74 14.17 -4.67 -14.11
C THR A 74 13.93 -6.17 -14.24
N PRO A 75 13.39 -6.85 -13.21
CA PRO A 75 13.24 -8.29 -13.22
C PRO A 75 12.26 -8.74 -14.30
N GLN A 76 12.67 -9.76 -15.05
CA GLN A 76 11.81 -10.47 -15.99
C GLN A 76 11.72 -11.94 -15.59
N PRO A 77 10.57 -12.62 -15.86
CA PRO A 77 10.45 -14.04 -15.58
C PRO A 77 11.47 -14.83 -16.43
N GLY A 78 12.20 -15.73 -15.78
CA GLY A 78 13.11 -16.64 -16.48
C GLY A 78 12.35 -17.65 -17.34
N VAL A 79 13.05 -18.30 -18.26
CA VAL A 79 12.47 -19.29 -19.21
C VAL A 79 11.71 -20.41 -18.47
N ASN A 80 12.21 -20.84 -17.32
CA ASN A 80 11.61 -21.91 -16.49
C ASN A 80 10.83 -21.36 -15.29
N ASP A 81 10.45 -20.06 -15.32
CA ASP A 81 9.68 -19.48 -14.22
C ASP A 81 8.27 -20.08 -14.18
N ILE A 82 7.81 -20.41 -12.97
CA ILE A 82 6.49 -21.01 -12.74
C ILE A 82 5.32 -20.13 -13.26
N SER A 83 5.51 -18.82 -13.39
CA SER A 83 4.51 -17.91 -13.93
C SER A 83 4.13 -18.22 -15.38
N GLY A 84 5.06 -18.75 -16.18
CA GLY A 84 4.81 -19.18 -17.55
C GLY A 84 3.83 -20.37 -17.68
N LEU A 85 3.55 -21.06 -16.57
CA LEU A 85 2.57 -22.14 -16.55
C LEU A 85 1.12 -21.63 -16.59
N VAL A 86 0.83 -20.45 -16.04
CA VAL A 86 -0.54 -19.92 -15.96
C VAL A 86 -1.16 -19.71 -17.35
N PRO A 87 -0.53 -18.99 -18.29
CA PRO A 87 -1.07 -18.84 -19.64
C PRO A 87 -1.21 -20.18 -20.38
N ARG A 88 -0.27 -21.13 -20.15
CA ARG A 88 -0.35 -22.48 -20.75
C ARG A 88 -1.57 -23.26 -20.28
N LEU A 89 -1.87 -23.22 -18.98
CA LEU A 89 -3.05 -23.88 -18.42
C LEU A 89 -4.35 -23.20 -18.86
N GLU A 90 -4.38 -21.86 -18.93
CA GLU A 90 -5.53 -21.10 -19.43
C GLU A 90 -5.78 -21.39 -20.92
N GLY A 91 -4.73 -21.47 -21.76
CA GLY A 91 -4.84 -21.82 -23.18
C GLY A 91 -5.34 -23.24 -23.44
N LEU A 92 -5.12 -24.17 -22.50
CA LEU A 92 -5.62 -25.54 -22.55
C LEU A 92 -7.00 -25.71 -21.88
N ASN A 93 -7.64 -24.62 -21.41
CA ASN A 93 -8.87 -24.64 -20.59
C ASN A 93 -8.77 -25.55 -19.36
N LEU A 94 -7.56 -25.78 -18.82
CA LEU A 94 -7.35 -26.59 -17.65
C LEU A 94 -7.46 -25.76 -16.37
N PRO A 95 -8.02 -26.33 -15.29
CA PRO A 95 -7.99 -25.69 -13.98
C PRO A 95 -6.53 -25.44 -13.58
N SER A 96 -6.21 -24.23 -13.10
CA SER A 96 -4.87 -23.87 -12.63
C SER A 96 -4.53 -24.45 -11.25
N THR A 97 -5.08 -25.63 -10.91
CA THR A 97 -4.80 -26.33 -9.65
C THR A 97 -3.55 -27.16 -9.81
N VAL A 98 -2.53 -26.81 -9.04
CA VAL A 98 -1.20 -27.41 -9.11
C VAL A 98 -0.74 -27.86 -7.72
N LEU A 99 0.13 -28.85 -7.71
CA LEU A 99 0.94 -29.22 -6.57
C LEU A 99 2.33 -28.63 -6.77
N VAL A 100 2.79 -27.82 -5.84
CA VAL A 100 4.09 -27.15 -5.92
C VAL A 100 4.94 -27.55 -4.74
N GLU A 101 6.17 -27.98 -5.03
CA GLU A 101 7.22 -28.20 -4.03
C GLU A 101 8.20 -27.04 -4.04
N GLY A 102 8.62 -26.64 -2.86
CA GLY A 102 9.59 -25.56 -2.74
C GLY A 102 9.98 -25.27 -1.30
N ARG A 103 10.84 -24.28 -1.15
CA ARG A 103 11.38 -23.86 0.14
C ARG A 103 10.75 -22.55 0.61
N VAL A 104 10.32 -22.52 1.87
CA VAL A 104 9.78 -21.30 2.52
C VAL A 104 10.92 -20.29 2.71
N GLU A 105 10.78 -19.10 2.12
CA GLU A 105 11.81 -18.06 2.20
C GLU A 105 11.54 -17.02 3.30
N THR A 106 10.26 -16.74 3.58
CA THR A 106 9.89 -15.70 4.54
C THR A 106 8.95 -16.23 5.62
N THR A 107 8.98 -15.60 6.79
CA THR A 107 8.06 -15.93 7.89
C THR A 107 6.60 -15.74 7.46
N PRO A 108 5.73 -16.76 7.65
CA PRO A 108 4.32 -16.65 7.33
C PRO A 108 3.60 -15.63 8.23
N LEU A 109 3.12 -14.54 7.66
CA LEU A 109 2.40 -13.47 8.36
C LEU A 109 0.91 -13.49 8.01
N PRO A 110 0.00 -13.16 8.96
CA PRO A 110 -1.42 -13.07 8.67
C PRO A 110 -1.73 -11.93 7.69
N ASN A 111 -2.71 -12.13 6.82
CA ASN A 111 -3.36 -11.07 6.05
C ASN A 111 -4.73 -10.73 6.67
N ARG A 112 -5.38 -9.65 6.19
CA ARG A 112 -6.70 -9.23 6.71
C ARG A 112 -7.82 -10.27 6.50
N ALA A 113 -7.68 -11.13 5.50
CA ALA A 113 -8.63 -12.21 5.26
C ALA A 113 -8.40 -13.44 6.17
N GLY A 114 -7.59 -13.33 7.21
CA GLY A 114 -7.27 -14.41 8.14
C GLY A 114 -6.41 -15.52 7.54
N ARG A 115 -5.83 -15.32 6.34
CA ARG A 115 -4.92 -16.29 5.71
C ARG A 115 -3.46 -15.92 6.04
N ARG A 116 -2.57 -16.92 6.04
CA ARG A 116 -1.12 -16.71 6.15
C ARG A 116 -0.52 -16.48 4.77
N ARG A 117 0.34 -15.45 4.65
CA ARG A 117 1.07 -15.10 3.42
C ARG A 117 2.56 -15.22 3.62
N PHE A 118 3.28 -15.76 2.62
CA PHE A 118 4.74 -15.87 2.62
C PHE A 118 5.25 -16.06 1.19
N PHE A 119 6.56 -16.04 1.01
CA PHE A 119 7.20 -16.34 -0.27
C PHE A 119 7.77 -17.75 -0.25
N LEU A 120 7.61 -18.46 -1.38
CA LEU A 120 8.08 -19.82 -1.63
C LEU A 120 9.01 -19.82 -2.85
N GLY A 121 10.25 -20.26 -2.67
CA GLY A 121 11.14 -20.56 -3.79
C GLY A 121 10.77 -21.92 -4.38
N VAL A 122 10.39 -21.94 -5.67
CA VAL A 122 9.86 -23.14 -6.35
C VAL A 122 10.99 -24.04 -6.81
N GLU A 123 10.84 -25.34 -6.64
CA GLU A 123 11.75 -26.39 -7.11
C GLU A 123 11.10 -27.30 -8.14
N ARG A 124 9.83 -27.72 -7.89
CA ARG A 124 9.07 -28.62 -8.75
C ARG A 124 7.58 -28.28 -8.76
N TYR A 125 6.91 -28.69 -9.82
CA TYR A 125 5.45 -28.61 -9.92
C TYR A 125 4.86 -29.84 -10.57
N GLN A 126 3.58 -30.10 -10.25
CA GLN A 126 2.73 -31.14 -10.87
C GLN A 126 1.32 -30.57 -11.02
N ASN A 127 0.74 -30.71 -12.20
CA ASN A 127 -0.66 -30.35 -12.40
C ASN A 127 -1.55 -31.45 -11.83
N LEU A 128 -2.55 -31.07 -11.01
CA LEU A 128 -3.50 -32.00 -10.38
C LEU A 128 -4.77 -32.17 -11.20
N SER A 129 -4.96 -31.42 -12.28
CA SER A 129 -6.15 -31.54 -13.11
C SER A 129 -6.04 -32.73 -14.03
N PRO A 130 -7.13 -33.51 -14.25
CA PRO A 130 -7.14 -34.57 -15.25
C PRO A 130 -6.89 -33.95 -16.62
N VAL A 131 -5.80 -34.34 -17.24
CA VAL A 131 -5.40 -33.91 -18.58
C VAL A 131 -5.96 -34.91 -19.57
N PRO A 132 -6.47 -34.51 -20.76
CA PRO A 132 -6.81 -35.45 -21.82
C PRO A 132 -5.63 -36.39 -22.13
N ALA A 133 -5.90 -37.65 -22.37
CA ALA A 133 -4.91 -38.74 -22.45
C ALA A 133 -3.72 -38.49 -23.40
N GLN A 134 -3.82 -37.52 -24.30
CA GLN A 134 -2.75 -37.12 -25.24
C GLN A 134 -1.73 -36.10 -24.73
N SER A 135 -1.98 -35.47 -23.56
CA SER A 135 -1.14 -34.31 -23.09
C SER A 135 -0.17 -34.65 -21.94
N GLY A 136 -0.14 -35.87 -21.45
CA GLY A 136 0.73 -36.30 -20.35
C GLY A 136 0.53 -35.52 -19.04
N VAL A 137 1.03 -36.02 -17.92
CA VAL A 137 1.03 -35.29 -16.65
C VAL A 137 1.99 -34.11 -16.79
N LEU A 138 1.47 -32.87 -16.76
CA LEU A 138 2.30 -31.68 -16.76
C LEU A 138 3.03 -31.59 -15.41
N GLN A 139 4.20 -32.18 -15.34
CA GLN A 139 5.10 -32.11 -14.20
C GLN A 139 6.50 -31.70 -14.66
N GLY A 140 7.24 -31.03 -13.81
CA GLY A 140 8.59 -30.62 -14.17
C GLY A 140 9.32 -29.87 -13.07
N ARG A 141 10.56 -29.55 -13.35
CA ARG A 141 11.32 -28.60 -12.57
C ARG A 141 10.88 -27.20 -12.99
N ALA A 142 10.65 -26.35 -12.02
CA ALA A 142 10.41 -24.93 -12.24
C ALA A 142 11.28 -24.13 -11.28
N SER A 143 11.57 -22.92 -11.70
CA SER A 143 12.25 -21.92 -10.87
C SER A 143 11.32 -20.76 -10.60
N GLY A 144 11.79 -19.80 -9.83
CA GLY A 144 11.05 -18.59 -9.52
C GLY A 144 10.48 -18.59 -8.13
N ARG A 145 9.86 -17.48 -7.82
CA ARG A 145 9.33 -17.18 -6.49
C ARG A 145 7.83 -17.03 -6.55
N LEU A 146 7.11 -17.67 -5.63
CA LEU A 146 5.66 -17.58 -5.51
C LEU A 146 5.23 -16.79 -4.29
N TYR A 147 4.24 -15.93 -4.47
CA TYR A 147 3.49 -15.35 -3.36
C TYR A 147 2.38 -16.30 -2.94
N VAL A 148 2.57 -16.95 -1.80
CA VAL A 148 1.65 -17.99 -1.31
C VAL A 148 0.71 -17.43 -0.26
N THR A 149 -0.57 -17.83 -0.34
CA THR A 149 -1.56 -17.61 0.71
C THR A 149 -2.16 -18.92 1.15
N LEU A 150 -2.15 -19.23 2.46
CA LEU A 150 -2.70 -20.45 3.05
C LEU A 150 -3.76 -20.13 4.11
N PRO A 151 -4.71 -21.05 4.40
CA PRO A 151 -5.56 -20.97 5.59
C PRO A 151 -4.70 -20.82 6.86
N ALA A 152 -5.20 -20.08 7.86
CA ALA A 152 -4.45 -19.77 9.08
C ALA A 152 -3.91 -21.03 9.78
N ALA A 153 -4.74 -22.07 9.93
CA ALA A 153 -4.36 -23.31 10.57
C ALA A 153 -3.25 -24.05 9.82
N ALA A 154 -3.33 -24.12 8.48
CA ALA A 154 -2.34 -24.80 7.65
C ALA A 154 -0.97 -24.09 7.67
N GLY A 155 -0.97 -22.76 7.74
CA GLY A 155 0.27 -21.96 7.75
C GLY A 155 0.87 -21.69 9.14
N ALA A 156 0.22 -22.13 10.24
CA ALA A 156 0.62 -21.74 11.59
C ALA A 156 1.97 -22.31 12.03
N LYS A 157 2.32 -23.52 11.57
CA LYS A 157 3.54 -24.24 11.93
C LYS A 157 4.70 -24.03 10.96
N LEU A 158 4.49 -23.23 9.92
CA LEU A 158 5.51 -23.01 8.90
C LEU A 158 6.54 -21.96 9.35
N HIS A 159 7.79 -22.20 8.99
CA HIS A 159 8.89 -21.26 9.19
C HIS A 159 9.86 -21.25 8.00
N PRO A 160 10.68 -20.20 7.84
CA PRO A 160 11.70 -20.17 6.79
C PRO A 160 12.61 -21.38 6.81
N SER A 161 13.18 -21.72 5.65
CA SER A 161 14.01 -22.88 5.35
C SER A 161 13.32 -24.24 5.26
N GLN A 162 12.07 -24.40 5.68
CA GLN A 162 11.32 -25.64 5.48
C GLN A 162 11.09 -25.92 4.01
N ARG A 163 11.19 -27.20 3.63
CA ARG A 163 10.75 -27.70 2.32
C ARG A 163 9.34 -28.23 2.44
N ILE A 164 8.44 -27.70 1.63
CA ILE A 164 7.01 -27.99 1.72
C ILE A 164 6.43 -28.29 0.34
N GLN A 165 5.33 -29.02 0.36
CA GLN A 165 4.50 -29.31 -0.81
C GLN A 165 3.13 -28.69 -0.59
N ILE A 166 2.66 -27.88 -1.53
CA ILE A 166 1.40 -27.15 -1.42
C ILE A 166 0.52 -27.47 -2.63
N SER A 167 -0.73 -27.88 -2.36
CA SER A 167 -1.76 -27.93 -3.39
C SER A 167 -2.58 -26.66 -3.38
N GLY A 168 -2.81 -26.07 -4.56
CA GLY A 168 -3.55 -24.82 -4.66
C GLY A 168 -3.72 -24.34 -6.09
N ARG A 169 -4.39 -23.20 -6.21
CA ARG A 169 -4.64 -22.54 -7.49
C ARG A 169 -3.54 -21.52 -7.77
N LEU A 170 -2.84 -21.71 -8.89
CA LEU A 170 -1.86 -20.78 -9.41
C LEU A 170 -2.59 -19.61 -10.12
N TYR A 171 -2.09 -18.38 -9.97
CA TYR A 171 -2.66 -17.20 -10.60
C TYR A 171 -1.60 -16.13 -10.88
N LEU A 172 -1.85 -15.30 -11.88
CA LEU A 172 -1.04 -14.09 -12.09
C LEU A 172 -1.55 -12.96 -11.20
N PRO A 173 -0.68 -12.28 -10.45
CA PRO A 173 -1.05 -11.12 -9.66
C PRO A 173 -1.63 -10.03 -10.57
N ARG A 174 -2.74 -9.44 -10.15
CA ARG A 174 -3.39 -8.37 -10.91
C ARG A 174 -2.57 -7.08 -10.80
N GLY A 175 -2.37 -6.40 -11.93
CA GLY A 175 -1.75 -5.10 -11.99
C GLY A 175 -2.66 -4.01 -11.41
N GLY A 176 -2.07 -2.96 -10.88
CA GLY A 176 -2.75 -1.70 -10.60
C GLY A 176 -2.66 -0.79 -11.82
N GLY A 177 -3.53 0.23 -11.90
CA GLY A 177 -3.56 1.19 -13.03
C GLY A 177 -2.23 1.93 -13.25
N SER A 178 -2.05 2.42 -14.45
CA SER A 178 -0.82 2.95 -15.05
C SER A 178 -0.32 4.30 -14.54
N GLU A 179 -1.01 4.96 -13.61
CA GLU A 179 -0.53 6.24 -13.12
C GLU A 179 0.44 6.04 -11.96
N PHE A 180 1.66 6.50 -12.15
CA PHE A 180 2.82 6.37 -11.28
C PHE A 180 2.56 6.70 -9.80
N PHE A 181 1.59 7.55 -9.49
CA PHE A 181 1.25 7.97 -8.13
C PHE A 181 -0.14 7.56 -7.64
N ARG A 182 -1.03 7.02 -8.49
CA ARG A 182 -2.46 6.90 -8.14
C ARG A 182 -2.89 5.61 -7.45
N ALA A 183 -2.08 4.55 -7.43
CA ALA A 183 -2.47 3.35 -6.72
C ALA A 183 -1.33 2.39 -6.46
N PHE A 184 -1.37 1.75 -5.30
CA PHE A 184 -0.51 0.63 -4.95
C PHE A 184 -0.65 -0.50 -5.99
N ASN A 185 0.37 -0.69 -6.82
CA ASN A 185 0.41 -1.76 -7.81
C ASN A 185 1.00 -3.03 -7.19
N PHE A 186 0.12 -3.94 -6.75
CA PHE A 186 0.54 -5.19 -6.11
C PHE A 186 1.37 -6.08 -7.04
N ARG A 187 1.03 -6.17 -8.33
CA ARG A 187 1.82 -6.89 -9.33
C ARG A 187 3.23 -6.32 -9.42
N ARG A 188 3.35 -5.00 -9.57
CA ARG A 188 4.66 -4.32 -9.65
C ARG A 188 5.49 -4.54 -8.38
N GLN A 189 4.86 -4.43 -7.22
CA GLN A 189 5.56 -4.69 -5.95
C GLN A 189 6.08 -6.12 -5.84
N LEU A 190 5.35 -7.11 -6.34
CA LEU A 190 5.81 -8.49 -6.39
C LEU A 190 6.93 -8.68 -7.42
N GLN A 191 6.80 -8.06 -8.59
CA GLN A 191 7.86 -8.07 -9.62
C GLN A 191 9.18 -7.51 -9.11
N LEU A 192 9.15 -6.39 -8.34
CA LEU A 192 10.33 -5.83 -7.69
C LEU A 192 11.00 -6.81 -6.70
N GLN A 193 10.28 -7.84 -6.27
CA GLN A 193 10.76 -8.92 -5.42
C GLN A 193 10.99 -10.23 -6.21
N HIS A 194 11.14 -10.14 -7.54
CA HIS A 194 11.31 -11.30 -8.43
C HIS A 194 10.20 -12.34 -8.32
N THR A 195 8.95 -11.89 -8.10
CA THR A 195 7.79 -12.75 -7.93
C THR A 195 6.74 -12.41 -8.98
N PHE A 196 6.49 -13.33 -9.91
CA PHE A 196 5.62 -13.09 -11.07
C PHE A 196 4.29 -13.82 -10.98
N ALA A 197 4.16 -14.79 -10.07
CA ALA A 197 2.92 -15.54 -9.85
C ALA A 197 2.56 -15.66 -8.37
N GLY A 198 1.29 -15.95 -8.10
CA GLY A 198 0.77 -16.24 -6.78
C GLY A 198 0.14 -17.64 -6.71
N LEU A 199 0.13 -18.23 -5.51
CA LEU A 199 -0.51 -19.52 -5.23
C LEU A 199 -1.51 -19.37 -4.08
N ALA A 200 -2.79 -19.59 -4.38
CA ALA A 200 -3.83 -19.71 -3.36
C ALA A 200 -3.90 -21.16 -2.90
N GLY A 201 -3.08 -21.50 -1.90
CA GLY A 201 -2.96 -22.87 -1.39
C GLY A 201 -4.11 -23.23 -0.45
N ASN A 202 -4.44 -24.53 -0.45
CA ASN A 202 -5.48 -25.11 0.39
C ASN A 202 -4.92 -26.11 1.40
N LYS A 203 -4.01 -26.98 0.96
CA LYS A 203 -3.36 -28.01 1.77
C LYS A 203 -1.85 -27.84 1.68
N VAL A 204 -1.14 -28.14 2.79
CA VAL A 204 0.30 -28.12 2.87
C VAL A 204 0.79 -29.38 3.58
N THR A 205 1.86 -29.96 3.05
CA THR A 205 2.60 -31.07 3.66
C THR A 205 4.05 -30.61 3.83
N ILE A 206 4.61 -30.83 5.02
CA ILE A 206 6.01 -30.51 5.29
C ILE A 206 6.82 -31.75 4.87
N LEU A 207 7.74 -31.55 3.93
CA LEU A 207 8.65 -32.59 3.44
C LEU A 207 9.93 -32.65 4.25
N ASP A 208 10.44 -31.47 4.64
CA ASP A 208 11.65 -31.32 5.45
C ASP A 208 11.47 -30.15 6.41
N GLN A 209 11.84 -30.35 7.66
CA GLN A 209 11.73 -29.33 8.72
C GLN A 209 12.72 -28.15 8.51
N GLY A 210 13.74 -28.33 7.68
CA GLY A 210 14.75 -27.32 7.45
C GLY A 210 15.61 -27.05 8.70
N SER A 211 16.40 -25.96 8.65
CA SER A 211 17.25 -25.57 9.80
C SER A 211 16.41 -24.95 10.91
N PRO A 212 16.52 -25.45 12.16
CA PRO A 212 15.90 -24.82 13.31
C PRO A 212 16.59 -23.52 13.73
N TRP A 213 17.74 -23.21 13.16
CA TRP A 213 18.58 -22.05 13.46
C TRP A 213 18.54 -21.01 12.35
N GLY A 214 18.70 -19.76 12.73
CA GLY A 214 18.80 -18.64 11.80
C GLY A 214 18.17 -17.35 12.35
N LEU A 215 18.25 -16.27 11.59
CA LEU A 215 17.68 -14.98 12.00
C LEU A 215 16.18 -15.04 12.30
N TRP A 216 15.45 -15.94 11.64
CA TRP A 216 14.03 -16.15 11.91
C TRP A 216 13.79 -16.72 13.32
N ALA A 217 14.65 -17.65 13.79
CA ALA A 217 14.55 -18.24 15.12
C ALA A 217 14.84 -17.20 16.22
N LEU A 218 15.86 -16.35 16.02
CA LEU A 218 16.15 -15.24 16.92
C LEU A 218 14.96 -14.26 17.00
N ARG A 219 14.39 -13.90 15.86
CA ARG A 219 13.19 -13.03 15.82
C ARG A 219 12.02 -13.67 16.55
N GLN A 220 11.77 -14.96 16.29
CA GLN A 220 10.68 -15.69 16.93
C GLN A 220 10.86 -15.76 18.44
N ARG A 221 12.11 -15.99 18.93
CA ARG A 221 12.43 -15.97 20.36
C ARG A 221 12.16 -14.60 20.98
N ILE A 222 12.55 -13.51 20.33
CA ILE A 222 12.24 -12.14 20.79
C ILE A 222 10.73 -11.91 20.87
N ILE A 223 9.98 -12.30 19.82
CA ILE A 223 8.52 -12.17 19.80
C ILE A 223 7.89 -12.96 20.94
N GLN A 224 8.35 -14.18 21.20
CA GLN A 224 7.85 -15.00 22.31
C GLN A 224 8.15 -14.38 23.68
N VAL A 225 9.35 -13.85 23.89
CA VAL A 225 9.73 -13.15 25.14
C VAL A 225 8.79 -11.97 25.41
N HIS A 226 8.55 -11.13 24.39
CA HIS A 226 7.64 -10.00 24.54
C HIS A 226 6.19 -10.43 24.70
N ALA A 227 5.73 -11.49 24.01
CA ALA A 227 4.37 -12.00 24.14
C ALA A 227 4.13 -12.63 25.53
N GLN A 228 5.10 -13.34 26.10
CA GLN A 228 5.02 -13.90 27.45
C GLN A 228 4.94 -12.81 28.53
N GLY A 229 5.71 -11.72 28.39
CA GLY A 229 5.70 -10.62 29.36
C GLY A 229 4.51 -9.67 29.23
N LEU A 230 4.01 -9.43 28.01
CA LEU A 230 3.06 -8.37 27.71
C LEU A 230 1.72 -8.86 27.13
N GLY A 231 1.62 -10.16 26.81
CA GLY A 231 0.53 -10.70 26.02
C GLY A 231 0.68 -10.41 24.53
N ASP A 232 -0.11 -11.09 23.69
CA ASP A 232 0.04 -11.05 22.22
C ASP A 232 -0.12 -9.63 21.64
N ARG A 233 -1.09 -8.86 22.14
CA ARG A 233 -1.41 -7.53 21.61
C ARG A 233 -0.31 -6.51 21.88
N TYR A 234 0.13 -6.38 23.13
CA TYR A 234 1.15 -5.41 23.54
C TYR A 234 2.55 -5.90 23.15
N GLY A 235 2.81 -7.18 23.29
CA GLY A 235 4.05 -7.81 22.86
C GLY A 235 4.31 -7.65 21.36
N ALA A 236 3.27 -7.71 20.51
CA ALA A 236 3.41 -7.45 19.10
C ALA A 236 3.83 -5.99 18.80
N VAL A 237 3.33 -5.01 19.57
CA VAL A 237 3.73 -3.60 19.40
C VAL A 237 5.20 -3.39 19.75
N VAL A 238 5.64 -3.88 20.92
CA VAL A 238 7.03 -3.77 21.36
C VAL A 238 7.96 -4.53 20.41
N SER A 239 7.57 -5.75 20.01
CA SER A 239 8.34 -6.54 19.04
C SER A 239 8.47 -5.81 17.69
N ALA A 240 7.44 -5.11 17.25
CA ALA A 240 7.48 -4.35 15.99
C ALA A 240 8.41 -3.12 16.07
N MET A 241 8.55 -2.50 17.23
CA MET A 241 9.50 -1.40 17.45
C MET A 241 10.96 -1.90 17.43
N VAL A 242 11.19 -3.15 17.89
CA VAL A 242 12.52 -3.78 17.91
C VAL A 242 12.88 -4.40 16.55
N LEU A 243 11.96 -5.15 15.94
CA LEU A 243 12.20 -5.97 14.76
C LEU A 243 11.68 -5.34 13.46
N GLY A 244 10.81 -4.33 13.57
CA GLY A 244 10.07 -3.76 12.44
C GLY A 244 8.80 -4.55 12.08
N ASN A 245 7.86 -3.88 11.45
CA ASN A 245 6.53 -4.41 11.10
C ASN A 245 6.52 -5.50 10.00
N ARG A 246 7.65 -5.72 9.32
CA ARG A 246 7.81 -6.79 8.32
C ARG A 246 8.09 -8.15 8.95
N ALA A 247 8.57 -8.16 10.20
CA ALA A 247 8.92 -9.38 10.93
C ALA A 247 7.83 -9.84 11.91
N VAL A 248 6.90 -8.98 12.28
CA VAL A 248 5.94 -9.19 13.36
C VAL A 248 4.50 -9.11 12.86
N ALA A 249 3.67 -10.04 13.33
CA ALA A 249 2.23 -10.04 13.06
C ALA A 249 1.51 -9.06 13.99
N ILE A 250 1.43 -7.78 13.61
CA ILE A 250 0.70 -6.76 14.36
C ILE A 250 -0.80 -6.88 14.04
N PRO A 251 -1.70 -6.89 15.05
CA PRO A 251 -3.14 -6.84 14.81
C PRO A 251 -3.53 -5.65 13.92
N PHE A 252 -4.41 -5.88 12.94
CA PHE A 252 -4.77 -4.84 11.96
C PHE A 252 -5.39 -3.62 12.61
N GLU A 253 -6.17 -3.81 13.67
CA GLU A 253 -6.79 -2.71 14.44
C GLU A 253 -5.73 -1.78 15.04
N VAL A 254 -4.65 -2.34 15.58
CA VAL A 254 -3.52 -1.57 16.11
C VAL A 254 -2.83 -0.81 14.99
N ARG A 255 -2.52 -1.49 13.88
CA ARG A 255 -1.89 -0.86 12.72
C ARG A 255 -2.71 0.30 12.16
N ASP A 256 -4.03 0.11 12.03
CA ASP A 256 -4.93 1.14 11.54
C ASP A 256 -5.02 2.33 12.52
N SER A 257 -4.99 2.09 13.83
CA SER A 257 -4.94 3.16 14.84
C SER A 257 -3.68 4.01 14.71
N PHE A 258 -2.50 3.38 14.57
CA PHE A 258 -1.24 4.09 14.31
C PHE A 258 -1.28 4.89 13.00
N ARG A 259 -1.90 4.35 11.95
CA ARG A 259 -2.04 5.03 10.66
C ARG A 259 -2.91 6.27 10.75
N ARG A 260 -4.03 6.21 11.48
CA ARG A 260 -4.96 7.33 11.65
C ARG A 260 -4.30 8.56 12.28
N VAL A 261 -3.45 8.33 13.27
CA VAL A 261 -2.75 9.42 13.97
C VAL A 261 -1.38 9.77 13.36
N GLY A 262 -1.03 9.20 12.19
CA GLY A 262 0.22 9.50 11.50
C GLY A 262 1.48 8.88 12.13
N LEU A 263 1.33 7.89 13.03
CA LEU A 263 2.44 7.23 13.74
C LEU A 263 2.87 5.89 13.12
N SER A 264 2.47 5.59 11.86
CA SER A 264 2.86 4.34 11.18
C SER A 264 4.36 4.10 11.13
N HIS A 265 5.17 5.16 11.12
CA HIS A 265 6.63 5.11 11.12
C HIS A 265 7.21 4.55 12.42
N ALA A 266 6.49 4.64 13.55
CA ALA A 266 6.92 4.09 14.83
C ALA A 266 6.88 2.55 14.87
N LEU A 267 6.04 1.91 14.05
CA LEU A 267 5.99 0.45 13.90
C LEU A 267 6.99 -0.07 12.87
N ALA A 268 7.58 0.80 12.06
CA ALA A 268 8.59 0.43 11.07
C ALA A 268 10.00 0.60 11.65
N ALA A 269 10.93 -0.25 11.23
CA ALA A 269 12.35 -0.04 11.53
C ALA A 269 12.81 1.29 10.92
N SER A 270 13.11 2.28 11.77
CA SER A 270 13.34 3.67 11.37
C SER A 270 14.65 4.25 11.90
N GLY A 271 15.02 5.42 11.35
CA GLY A 271 16.17 6.18 11.83
C GLY A 271 16.08 6.64 13.29
N PHE A 272 14.87 6.83 13.80
CA PHE A 272 14.63 7.13 15.22
C PHE A 272 15.11 5.99 16.11
N HIS A 273 14.75 4.74 15.80
CA HIS A 273 15.17 3.56 16.57
C HIS A 273 16.71 3.36 16.54
N THR A 274 17.32 3.50 15.37
CA THR A 274 18.79 3.38 15.24
C THR A 274 19.53 4.48 15.96
N ALA A 275 19.04 5.71 15.93
CA ALA A 275 19.66 6.84 16.63
C ALA A 275 19.61 6.67 18.15
N ILE A 276 18.46 6.29 18.69
CA ILE A 276 18.29 6.04 20.12
C ILE A 276 19.17 4.86 20.56
N LEU A 277 19.12 3.74 19.82
CA LEU A 277 19.90 2.56 20.13
C LEU A 277 21.40 2.87 20.15
N LEU A 278 21.89 3.59 19.15
CA LEU A 278 23.28 4.01 19.09
C LEU A 278 23.63 4.94 20.27
N ALA A 279 22.78 5.93 20.57
CA ALA A 279 23.00 6.87 21.68
C ALA A 279 23.08 6.14 23.03
N VAL A 280 22.20 5.17 23.29
CA VAL A 280 22.19 4.35 24.51
C VAL A 280 23.48 3.50 24.61
N VAL A 281 23.86 2.82 23.52
CA VAL A 281 25.09 2.01 23.49
C VAL A 281 26.33 2.88 23.74
N LEU A 282 26.44 4.03 23.07
CA LEU A 282 27.55 4.97 23.27
C LEU A 282 27.57 5.57 24.68
N ALA A 283 26.42 5.74 25.33
CA ALA A 283 26.32 6.20 26.70
C ALA A 283 26.76 5.13 27.72
N LEU A 284 26.28 3.90 27.55
CA LEU A 284 26.63 2.76 28.44
C LEU A 284 28.09 2.34 28.30
N THR A 285 28.67 2.50 27.12
CA THR A 285 30.06 2.12 26.84
C THR A 285 31.06 3.28 27.04
N ARG A 286 30.64 4.39 27.66
CA ARG A 286 31.53 5.54 27.97
C ARG A 286 32.83 5.16 28.72
N PRO A 287 32.81 4.21 29.70
CA PRO A 287 34.03 3.83 30.42
C PRO A 287 34.98 2.99 29.58
N LEU A 288 34.56 2.46 28.43
CA LEU A 288 35.41 1.63 27.59
C LEU A 288 36.34 2.46 26.70
N PRO A 289 37.49 1.92 26.28
CA PRO A 289 38.34 2.54 25.26
C PRO A 289 37.57 2.85 23.99
N GLN A 290 37.93 3.93 23.30
CA GLN A 290 37.24 4.49 22.13
C GLN A 290 36.99 3.42 21.04
N GLN A 291 37.96 2.54 20.80
CA GLN A 291 37.86 1.47 19.80
C GLN A 291 36.70 0.51 20.11
N TRP A 292 36.60 0.04 21.34
CA TRP A 292 35.50 -0.84 21.76
C TRP A 292 34.16 -0.15 21.79
N ARG A 293 34.12 1.08 22.24
CA ARG A 293 32.89 1.91 22.26
C ARG A 293 32.27 2.05 20.86
N TYR A 294 33.07 2.42 19.86
CA TYR A 294 32.57 2.59 18.50
C TYR A 294 32.37 1.24 17.80
N GLY A 295 33.20 0.24 18.08
CA GLY A 295 33.02 -1.12 17.59
C GLY A 295 31.70 -1.73 18.04
N LEU A 296 31.34 -1.61 19.32
CA LEU A 296 30.06 -2.05 19.85
C LEU A 296 28.89 -1.27 19.24
N GLY A 297 29.02 0.05 19.08
CA GLY A 297 28.02 0.86 18.39
C GLY A 297 27.76 0.38 16.95
N ALA A 298 28.81 0.10 16.19
CA ALA A 298 28.71 -0.43 14.84
C ALA A 298 28.08 -1.85 14.83
N GLY A 299 28.51 -2.72 15.74
CA GLY A 299 27.97 -4.08 15.87
C GLY A 299 26.47 -4.09 16.15
N VAL A 300 25.99 -3.22 17.06
CA VAL A 300 24.56 -3.11 17.38
C VAL A 300 23.76 -2.58 16.19
N LEU A 301 24.29 -1.62 15.42
CA LEU A 301 23.64 -1.14 14.20
C LEU A 301 23.50 -2.25 13.14
N VAL A 302 24.56 -3.04 12.94
CA VAL A 302 24.53 -4.18 12.00
C VAL A 302 23.53 -5.23 12.49
N LEU A 303 23.55 -5.56 13.77
CA LEU A 303 22.58 -6.49 14.39
C LEU A 303 21.14 -6.00 14.17
N PHE A 304 20.89 -4.71 14.34
CA PHE A 304 19.58 -4.12 14.08
C PHE A 304 19.17 -4.29 12.60
N ALA A 305 20.06 -4.06 11.62
CA ALA A 305 19.78 -4.30 10.21
C ALA A 305 19.40 -5.77 9.94
N CYS A 306 20.15 -6.72 10.53
CA CYS A 306 19.87 -8.14 10.43
C CYS A 306 18.49 -8.49 11.02
N LEU A 307 18.21 -8.01 12.22
CA LEU A 307 16.93 -8.28 12.91
C LEU A 307 15.73 -7.63 12.21
N SER A 308 15.89 -6.45 11.62
CA SER A 308 14.81 -5.75 10.90
C SER A 308 14.54 -6.29 9.48
N GLY A 309 15.33 -7.25 8.99
CA GLY A 309 15.14 -7.89 7.68
C GLY A 309 15.61 -7.05 6.51
N PHE A 310 16.63 -6.22 6.70
CA PHE A 310 17.26 -5.41 5.66
C PHE A 310 16.27 -4.51 4.90
N ALA A 311 15.25 -3.98 5.59
CA ALA A 311 14.36 -3.00 4.97
C ALA A 311 15.17 -1.78 4.49
N PRO A 312 14.88 -1.19 3.31
CA PRO A 312 15.65 -0.05 2.78
C PRO A 312 15.75 1.13 3.73
N SER A 313 14.68 1.42 4.50
CA SER A 313 14.69 2.46 5.54
C SER A 313 15.65 2.15 6.70
N ALA A 314 15.77 0.88 7.11
CA ALA A 314 16.68 0.44 8.16
C ALA A 314 18.12 0.46 7.66
N ILE A 315 18.39 -0.04 6.45
CA ILE A 315 19.72 0.00 5.82
C ILE A 315 20.23 1.44 5.74
N ARG A 316 19.41 2.38 5.24
CA ARG A 316 19.77 3.79 5.21
C ARG A 316 20.15 4.30 6.60
N ALA A 317 19.34 4.02 7.61
CA ALA A 317 19.55 4.49 8.96
C ALA A 317 20.85 3.93 9.58
N VAL A 318 21.12 2.65 9.35
CA VAL A 318 22.35 2.00 9.78
C VAL A 318 23.57 2.59 9.08
N LEU A 319 23.51 2.77 7.74
CA LEU A 319 24.63 3.38 6.98
C LEU A 319 24.89 4.84 7.42
N MET A 320 23.83 5.63 7.69
CA MET A 320 23.98 6.98 8.24
C MET A 320 24.61 6.95 9.64
N GLY A 321 24.21 6.00 10.50
CA GLY A 321 24.79 5.82 11.83
C GLY A 321 26.26 5.41 11.78
N LEU A 322 26.61 4.47 10.90
CA LEU A 322 28.00 4.06 10.66
C LEU A 322 28.87 5.22 10.13
N ALA A 323 28.35 5.98 9.16
CA ALA A 323 29.03 7.18 8.67
C ALA A 323 29.24 8.22 9.77
N GLY A 324 28.26 8.38 10.66
CA GLY A 324 28.40 9.24 11.86
C GLY A 324 29.48 8.77 12.81
N LEU A 325 29.58 7.43 13.06
CA LEU A 325 30.65 6.84 13.87
C LEU A 325 32.03 7.08 13.23
N VAL A 326 32.16 6.87 11.93
CA VAL A 326 33.42 7.13 11.20
C VAL A 326 33.82 8.61 11.29
N ALA A 327 32.86 9.55 11.17
CA ALA A 327 33.13 10.96 11.34
C ALA A 327 33.62 11.31 12.77
N LEU A 328 33.03 10.67 13.80
CA LEU A 328 33.45 10.80 15.20
C LEU A 328 34.87 10.27 15.43
N VAL A 329 35.22 9.11 14.85
CA VAL A 329 36.56 8.53 14.94
C VAL A 329 37.61 9.45 14.33
N ASN A 330 37.31 10.04 13.19
CA ASN A 330 38.23 10.93 12.46
C ASN A 330 38.23 12.38 12.95
N GLY A 331 37.46 12.72 13.99
CA GLY A 331 37.33 14.09 14.52
C GLY A 331 36.78 15.09 13.51
N GLN A 332 36.12 14.60 12.43
CA GLN A 332 35.60 15.44 11.36
C GLN A 332 34.13 15.80 11.59
N LYS A 333 33.77 17.05 11.29
CA LYS A 333 32.37 17.44 11.19
C LYS A 333 31.81 16.86 9.88
N GLY A 334 31.02 15.79 9.96
CA GLY A 334 30.34 15.21 8.81
C GLY A 334 29.43 16.24 8.13
N GLN A 335 29.27 16.11 6.81
CA GLN A 335 28.31 16.88 6.04
C GLN A 335 27.06 16.00 5.78
N PRO A 336 26.00 16.11 6.60
CA PRO A 336 24.89 15.15 6.59
C PRO A 336 24.20 15.01 5.22
N LEU A 337 24.09 16.10 4.46
CA LEU A 337 23.49 16.11 3.13
C LEU A 337 24.33 15.31 2.12
N VAL A 338 25.65 15.49 2.14
CA VAL A 338 26.56 14.75 1.24
C VAL A 338 26.54 13.26 1.57
N ILE A 339 26.56 12.92 2.85
CA ILE A 339 26.47 11.53 3.32
C ILE A 339 25.14 10.91 2.89
N LEU A 340 24.03 11.63 3.02
CA LEU A 340 22.70 11.16 2.62
C LEU A 340 22.66 10.86 1.11
N LEU A 341 23.17 11.76 0.27
CA LEU A 341 23.22 11.58 -1.18
C LEU A 341 24.15 10.42 -1.59
N ALA A 342 25.32 10.31 -0.95
CA ALA A 342 26.24 9.21 -1.20
C ALA A 342 25.63 7.84 -0.85
N ILE A 343 24.94 7.76 0.29
CA ILE A 343 24.22 6.54 0.71
C ILE A 343 23.07 6.23 -0.24
N ALA A 344 22.28 7.24 -0.66
CA ALA A 344 21.22 7.03 -1.64
C ALA A 344 21.76 6.47 -2.95
N THR A 345 22.84 7.06 -3.47
CA THR A 345 23.50 6.60 -4.69
C THR A 345 24.04 5.17 -4.53
N ALA A 346 24.76 4.88 -3.44
CA ALA A 346 25.29 3.53 -3.17
C ALA A 346 24.19 2.47 -3.06
N MET A 347 23.08 2.78 -2.37
CA MET A 347 21.92 1.88 -2.25
C MET A 347 21.27 1.64 -3.61
N LEU A 348 21.14 2.66 -4.45
CA LEU A 348 20.55 2.53 -5.79
C LEU A 348 21.51 1.87 -6.80
N ILE A 349 22.84 1.97 -6.63
CA ILE A 349 23.81 1.17 -7.37
C ILE A 349 23.69 -0.31 -6.99
N TYR A 350 23.47 -0.62 -5.72
CA TYR A 350 23.24 -2.00 -5.27
C TYR A 350 21.91 -2.56 -5.81
N ASN A 351 20.82 -1.81 -5.64
CA ASN A 351 19.50 -2.18 -6.15
C ASN A 351 18.72 -0.94 -6.61
N PRO A 352 18.72 -0.64 -7.92
CA PRO A 352 18.07 0.54 -8.47
C PRO A 352 16.56 0.53 -8.31
N LEU A 353 15.95 -0.65 -8.13
CA LEU A 353 14.50 -0.81 -7.95
C LEU A 353 14.02 -0.31 -6.58
N TRP A 354 14.92 -0.08 -5.62
CA TRP A 354 14.53 0.55 -4.35
C TRP A 354 14.01 1.98 -4.52
N ILE A 355 14.27 2.61 -5.66
CA ILE A 355 13.65 3.92 -5.97
C ILE A 355 12.12 3.85 -6.00
N GLU A 356 11.52 2.68 -6.31
CA GLU A 356 10.07 2.44 -6.25
C GLU A 356 9.58 2.02 -4.84
N ASP A 357 10.48 1.65 -3.91
CA ASP A 357 10.08 1.28 -2.55
C ASP A 357 9.63 2.53 -1.78
N ILE A 358 8.36 2.56 -1.37
CA ILE A 358 7.77 3.68 -0.63
C ILE A 358 8.54 3.94 0.67
N GLY A 359 9.03 2.88 1.34
CA GLY A 359 9.83 3.01 2.55
C GLY A 359 11.17 3.71 2.29
N PHE A 360 11.81 3.43 1.15
CA PHE A 360 13.00 4.15 0.70
C PHE A 360 12.68 5.63 0.46
N GLN A 361 11.68 5.93 -0.36
CA GLN A 361 11.31 7.29 -0.74
C GLN A 361 10.97 8.16 0.49
N LEU A 362 10.04 7.71 1.32
CA LEU A 362 9.60 8.45 2.51
C LEU A 362 10.74 8.61 3.54
N SER A 363 11.61 7.60 3.67
CA SER A 363 12.73 7.62 4.60
C SER A 363 13.81 8.62 4.20
N PHE A 364 14.16 8.70 2.90
CA PHE A 364 15.12 9.66 2.39
C PHE A 364 14.57 11.10 2.41
N LEU A 365 13.30 11.30 2.04
CA LEU A 365 12.62 12.59 2.11
C LEU A 365 12.53 13.12 3.55
N ALA A 366 12.14 12.25 4.51
CA ALA A 366 12.11 12.64 5.91
C ALA A 366 13.49 13.07 6.42
N THR A 367 14.53 12.32 6.09
CA THR A 367 15.90 12.65 6.52
C THR A 367 16.41 13.92 5.86
N LEU A 368 16.12 14.13 4.56
CA LEU A 368 16.43 15.38 3.87
C LEU A 368 15.72 16.54 4.56
N GLY A 369 14.44 16.38 4.89
CA GLY A 369 13.67 17.37 5.63
C GLY A 369 14.28 17.74 6.97
N LEU A 370 14.74 16.74 7.73
CA LEU A 370 15.43 16.96 9.01
C LEU A 370 16.73 17.73 8.82
N ILE A 371 17.57 17.36 7.85
CA ILE A 371 18.86 18.01 7.60
C ILE A 371 18.68 19.47 7.18
N VAL A 372 17.65 19.73 6.36
CA VAL A 372 17.47 21.04 5.69
C VAL A 372 16.58 21.97 6.50
N SER A 373 15.53 21.45 7.12
CA SER A 373 14.44 22.27 7.66
C SER A 373 14.33 22.26 9.18
N ALA A 374 14.89 21.25 9.89
CA ALA A 374 14.68 21.16 11.34
C ALA A 374 15.27 22.35 12.09
N GLN A 375 16.52 22.76 11.78
CA GLN A 375 17.16 23.91 12.44
C GLN A 375 16.44 25.24 12.13
N PRO A 376 16.14 25.60 10.86
CA PRO A 376 15.37 26.82 10.55
C PRO A 376 13.97 26.87 11.18
N ILE A 377 13.32 25.74 11.38
CA ILE A 377 12.03 25.65 12.08
C ILE A 377 12.25 25.83 13.58
N SER A 378 13.25 25.15 14.15
CA SER A 378 13.62 25.28 15.56
C SER A 378 13.95 26.72 15.94
N ASP A 379 14.71 27.45 15.08
CA ASP A 379 15.08 28.85 15.30
C ASP A 379 13.87 29.80 15.32
N ARG A 380 12.74 29.44 14.71
CA ARG A 380 11.49 30.21 14.77
C ARG A 380 10.60 29.87 15.97
N LEU A 381 10.94 28.84 16.70
CA LEU A 381 10.26 28.40 17.92
C LEU A 381 11.07 28.77 19.18
N ASP A 382 11.90 29.87 19.10
CA ASP A 382 12.79 30.35 20.17
C ASP A 382 12.04 30.76 21.44
N TRP A 383 10.75 31.08 21.34
CA TRP A 383 9.84 31.29 22.46
C TRP A 383 9.55 30.03 23.30
N LEU A 384 9.85 28.82 22.77
CA LEU A 384 9.71 27.56 23.50
C LEU A 384 11.05 27.16 24.17
N PRO A 385 11.02 26.49 25.32
CA PRO A 385 12.21 25.85 25.90
C PRO A 385 12.85 24.87 24.90
N THR A 386 14.18 24.80 24.87
CA THR A 386 14.95 24.02 23.89
C THR A 386 14.47 22.56 23.72
N PRO A 387 14.14 21.79 24.77
CA PRO A 387 13.62 20.41 24.61
C PRO A 387 12.30 20.37 23.85
N LEU A 388 11.36 21.26 24.17
CA LEU A 388 10.05 21.34 23.52
C LEU A 388 10.15 21.83 22.07
N ARG A 389 11.08 22.76 21.82
CA ARG A 389 11.38 23.27 20.48
C ARG A 389 11.76 22.14 19.52
N ASN A 390 12.70 21.29 19.91
CA ASN A 390 13.14 20.17 19.09
C ASN A 390 12.05 19.08 18.95
N LEU A 391 11.29 18.86 20.02
CA LEU A 391 10.18 17.91 20.02
C LEU A 391 9.09 18.27 19.00
N VAL A 392 8.92 19.56 18.68
CA VAL A 392 7.99 20.06 17.65
C VAL A 392 8.67 20.19 16.29
N ALA A 393 9.88 20.79 16.24
CA ALA A 393 10.56 21.09 14.98
C ALA A 393 10.92 19.85 14.17
N VAL A 394 11.33 18.76 14.83
CA VAL A 394 11.75 17.52 14.16
C VAL A 394 10.59 16.86 13.43
N PRO A 395 9.42 16.53 14.05
CA PRO A 395 8.30 15.97 13.33
C PRO A 395 7.74 16.89 12.26
N LEU A 396 7.72 18.21 12.51
CA LEU A 396 7.23 19.19 11.55
C LEU A 396 8.10 19.24 10.28
N ALA A 397 9.44 19.25 10.45
CA ALA A 397 10.38 19.20 9.34
C ALA A 397 10.23 17.93 8.51
N ALA A 398 10.15 16.76 9.16
CA ALA A 398 9.93 15.49 8.47
C ALA A 398 8.58 15.46 7.73
N THR A 399 7.49 15.89 8.39
CA THR A 399 6.16 15.91 7.80
C THR A 399 6.10 16.81 6.57
N LEU A 400 6.68 18.00 6.61
CA LEU A 400 6.70 18.95 5.50
C LEU A 400 7.24 18.32 4.20
N TRP A 401 8.33 17.56 4.29
CA TRP A 401 8.94 16.92 3.13
C TRP A 401 8.28 15.61 2.70
N VAL A 402 7.66 14.88 3.64
CA VAL A 402 6.99 13.60 3.36
C VAL A 402 5.57 13.82 2.83
N LEU A 403 4.91 14.93 3.22
CA LEU A 403 3.47 15.14 2.99
C LEU A 403 3.05 15.11 1.52
N PRO A 404 3.73 15.79 0.55
CA PRO A 404 3.29 15.76 -0.84
C PRO A 404 3.21 14.34 -1.41
N LEU A 405 4.26 13.54 -1.16
CA LEU A 405 4.31 12.15 -1.62
C LEU A 405 3.32 11.26 -0.85
N SER A 406 3.17 11.46 0.46
CA SER A 406 2.21 10.71 1.28
C SER A 406 0.78 10.94 0.83
N LEU A 407 0.40 12.17 0.49
CA LEU A 407 -0.91 12.49 -0.06
C LEU A 407 -1.12 11.87 -1.44
N ALA A 408 -0.09 11.88 -2.30
CA ALA A 408 -0.18 11.25 -3.61
C ALA A 408 -0.42 9.74 -3.53
N ILE A 409 0.22 9.07 -2.56
CA ILE A 409 0.15 7.60 -2.42
C ILE A 409 -1.08 7.17 -1.61
N PHE A 410 -1.32 7.81 -0.47
CA PHE A 410 -2.32 7.36 0.50
C PHE A 410 -3.62 8.16 0.47
N GLY A 411 -3.59 9.39 -0.05
CA GLY A 411 -4.74 10.28 -0.11
C GLY A 411 -5.26 10.79 1.24
N ILE A 412 -4.56 10.49 2.35
CA ILE A 412 -5.00 10.82 3.72
C ILE A 412 -4.03 11.76 4.42
N PHE A 413 -4.61 12.72 5.16
CA PHE A 413 -3.91 13.64 6.03
C PHE A 413 -4.30 13.40 7.50
N PRO A 414 -3.35 13.03 8.39
CA PRO A 414 -3.59 12.88 9.82
C PRO A 414 -3.55 14.26 10.50
N VAL A 415 -4.70 14.84 10.81
CA VAL A 415 -4.83 16.22 11.33
C VAL A 415 -4.08 16.39 12.64
N TYR A 416 -4.22 15.45 13.55
CA TYR A 416 -3.57 15.49 14.86
C TYR A 416 -2.20 14.81 14.87
N GLY A 417 -1.60 14.54 13.69
CA GLY A 417 -0.35 13.80 13.56
C GLY A 417 0.82 14.46 14.29
N LEU A 418 0.94 15.79 14.26
CA LEU A 418 1.97 16.51 15.00
C LEU A 418 1.78 16.34 16.51
N LEU A 419 0.58 16.57 17.01
CA LEU A 419 0.24 16.41 18.42
C LEU A 419 0.50 14.97 18.90
N ALA A 420 0.05 13.99 18.12
CA ALA A 420 0.30 12.59 18.43
C ALA A 420 1.79 12.24 18.49
N ASN A 421 2.62 12.79 17.59
CA ASN A 421 4.06 12.61 17.61
C ASN A 421 4.70 13.19 18.87
N VAL A 422 4.30 14.38 19.28
CA VAL A 422 4.82 15.05 20.48
C VAL A 422 4.46 14.23 21.73
N LEU A 423 3.19 13.87 21.90
CA LEU A 423 2.72 13.14 23.08
C LEU A 423 3.22 11.70 23.13
N ALA A 424 3.37 11.03 21.98
CA ALA A 424 3.87 9.67 21.92
C ALA A 424 5.41 9.56 22.06
N HIS A 425 6.14 10.67 21.98
CA HIS A 425 7.61 10.64 21.95
C HIS A 425 8.22 9.90 23.14
N LEU A 426 7.83 10.28 24.37
CA LEU A 426 8.34 9.65 25.59
C LEU A 426 8.02 8.15 25.67
N PRO A 427 6.76 7.70 25.51
CA PRO A 427 6.45 6.27 25.44
C PRO A 427 7.25 5.55 24.36
N LEU A 428 7.40 6.12 23.16
CA LEU A 428 8.16 5.50 22.07
C LEU A 428 9.64 5.29 22.42
N VAL A 429 10.27 6.27 23.09
CA VAL A 429 11.65 6.13 23.59
C VAL A 429 11.75 4.99 24.61
N LEU A 430 10.87 4.99 25.61
CA LEU A 430 10.86 3.95 26.67
C LEU A 430 10.65 2.55 26.07
N LEU A 431 9.71 2.39 25.16
CA LEU A 431 9.41 1.12 24.52
C LEU A 431 10.52 0.67 23.57
N THR A 432 11.19 1.59 22.88
CA THR A 432 12.33 1.27 22.02
C THR A 432 13.49 0.76 22.85
N VAL A 433 13.92 1.51 23.86
CA VAL A 433 15.07 1.15 24.71
C VAL A 433 14.78 -0.10 25.54
N GLY A 434 13.66 -0.10 26.27
CA GLY A 434 13.27 -1.23 27.12
C GLY A 434 13.00 -2.49 26.31
N GLY A 435 12.37 -2.37 25.14
CA GLY A 435 12.14 -3.50 24.23
C GLY A 435 13.46 -4.11 23.73
N PHE A 436 14.45 -3.29 23.35
CA PHE A 436 15.77 -3.80 22.97
C PHE A 436 16.50 -4.47 24.14
N ILE A 437 16.47 -3.88 25.34
CA ILE A 437 17.08 -4.48 26.53
C ILE A 437 16.41 -5.82 26.84
N SER A 438 15.09 -5.85 26.90
CA SER A 438 14.30 -7.07 27.10
C SER A 438 14.61 -8.13 26.05
N ALA A 439 14.71 -7.74 24.76
CA ALA A 439 15.04 -8.64 23.66
C ALA A 439 16.45 -9.24 23.83
N MET A 440 17.46 -8.42 24.10
CA MET A 440 18.84 -8.88 24.26
C MET A 440 18.99 -9.83 25.45
N VAL A 441 18.43 -9.47 26.62
CA VAL A 441 18.43 -10.35 27.81
C VAL A 441 17.62 -11.61 27.52
N GLY A 442 16.48 -11.50 26.86
CA GLY A 442 15.60 -12.63 26.51
C GLY A 442 16.18 -13.61 25.48
N LEU A 443 17.13 -13.19 24.68
CA LEU A 443 17.89 -14.10 23.81
C LEU A 443 18.81 -15.04 24.64
N LEU A 444 19.32 -14.55 25.76
CA LEU A 444 20.16 -15.33 26.67
C LEU A 444 19.31 -16.09 27.70
N VAL A 445 18.45 -15.36 28.43
CA VAL A 445 17.64 -15.88 29.54
C VAL A 445 16.18 -15.45 29.32
N PRO A 446 15.34 -16.27 28.64
CA PRO A 446 13.96 -15.89 28.26
C PRO A 446 13.08 -15.43 29.43
N PRO A 447 13.06 -16.08 30.62
CA PRO A 447 12.23 -15.64 31.74
C PRO A 447 12.58 -14.22 32.24
N VAL A 448 13.88 -13.91 32.31
CA VAL A 448 14.34 -12.57 32.72
C VAL A 448 13.97 -11.51 31.65
N GLY A 449 14.16 -11.86 30.40
CA GLY A 449 13.71 -11.01 29.30
C GLY A 449 12.21 -10.72 29.35
N SER A 450 11.37 -11.74 29.60
CA SER A 450 9.93 -11.59 29.76
C SER A 450 9.54 -10.74 30.97
N ALA A 451 10.23 -10.87 32.09
CA ALA A 451 10.04 -10.02 33.27
C ALA A 451 10.40 -8.55 32.98
N LEU A 452 11.49 -8.30 32.25
CA LEU A 452 11.84 -6.96 31.79
C LEU A 452 10.81 -6.41 30.80
N ALA A 453 10.28 -7.24 29.90
CA ALA A 453 9.20 -6.85 29.02
C ALA A 453 7.95 -6.42 29.79
N TRP A 454 7.60 -7.12 30.87
CA TRP A 454 6.44 -6.79 31.71
C TRP A 454 6.50 -5.36 32.26
N LEU A 455 7.67 -4.81 32.56
CA LEU A 455 7.84 -3.43 33.00
C LEU A 455 7.35 -2.41 31.95
N LEU A 456 7.29 -2.83 30.69
CA LEU A 456 6.81 -1.99 29.57
C LEU A 456 5.28 -2.04 29.40
N TYR A 457 4.57 -2.75 30.27
CA TYR A 457 3.11 -2.89 30.17
C TYR A 457 2.41 -1.52 30.19
N TYR A 458 2.66 -0.73 31.24
CA TYR A 458 2.00 0.58 31.37
C TYR A 458 2.38 1.58 30.28
N PRO A 459 3.64 1.77 29.88
CA PRO A 459 4.00 2.60 28.74
C PRO A 459 3.33 2.15 27.43
N THR A 460 3.20 0.82 27.19
CA THR A 460 2.53 0.30 25.99
C THR A 460 1.02 0.54 26.04
N ALA A 461 0.40 0.26 27.19
CA ALA A 461 -1.02 0.51 27.41
C ALA A 461 -1.37 1.99 27.23
N PHE A 462 -0.56 2.90 27.81
CA PHE A 462 -0.72 4.33 27.67
C PHE A 462 -0.56 4.77 26.19
N LEU A 463 0.45 4.29 25.48
CA LEU A 463 0.64 4.61 24.06
C LEU A 463 -0.56 4.18 23.23
N LEU A 464 -1.06 2.97 23.43
CA LEU A 464 -2.23 2.48 22.68
C LEU A 464 -3.50 3.23 23.04
N TRP A 465 -3.70 3.56 24.32
CA TRP A 465 -4.81 4.39 24.76
C TRP A 465 -4.75 5.78 24.11
N LEU A 466 -3.59 6.44 24.14
CA LEU A 466 -3.36 7.75 23.53
C LEU A 466 -3.72 7.74 22.04
N ILE A 467 -3.19 6.75 21.29
CA ILE A 467 -3.41 6.62 19.86
C ILE A 467 -4.88 6.35 19.54
N GLN A 468 -5.55 5.51 20.34
CA GLN A 468 -6.95 5.21 20.15
C GLN A 468 -7.82 6.43 20.45
N THR A 469 -7.54 7.15 21.52
CA THR A 469 -8.26 8.36 21.91
C THR A 469 -8.14 9.45 20.85
N ILE A 470 -6.91 9.81 20.44
CA ILE A 470 -6.69 10.80 19.38
C ILE A 470 -7.30 10.35 18.04
N GLY A 471 -7.20 9.05 17.74
CA GLY A 471 -7.76 8.48 16.50
C GLY A 471 -9.28 8.46 16.45
N GLN A 472 -9.98 8.66 17.58
CA GLN A 472 -11.44 8.78 17.68
C GLN A 472 -11.92 10.23 17.65
N TRP A 473 -11.03 11.20 17.76
CA TRP A 473 -11.42 12.60 17.67
C TRP A 473 -12.03 12.95 16.31
N PRO A 474 -13.00 13.87 16.27
CA PRO A 474 -13.61 14.30 15.02
C PRO A 474 -12.54 14.81 14.03
N GLY A 475 -12.58 14.31 12.79
CA GLY A 475 -11.63 14.71 11.78
C GLY A 475 -10.19 14.25 12.03
N ALA A 476 -9.94 13.20 12.83
CA ALA A 476 -8.59 12.70 13.10
C ALA A 476 -7.80 12.38 11.82
N THR A 477 -8.50 11.94 10.78
CA THR A 477 -7.98 11.77 9.43
C THR A 477 -8.92 12.40 8.43
N ILE A 478 -8.36 13.15 7.48
CA ILE A 478 -9.10 13.69 6.35
C ILE A 478 -8.56 13.05 5.07
N ALA A 479 -9.44 12.42 4.31
CA ALA A 479 -9.14 11.98 2.96
C ALA A 479 -9.21 13.22 2.05
N LEU A 480 -8.07 13.67 1.55
CA LEU A 480 -7.94 14.79 0.62
C LEU A 480 -7.94 14.33 -0.85
N GLY A 481 -7.93 13.02 -1.04
CA GLY A 481 -7.74 12.43 -2.37
C GLY A 481 -6.27 12.33 -2.77
N SER A 482 -6.01 11.56 -3.81
CA SER A 482 -4.66 11.41 -4.35
C SER A 482 -4.28 12.65 -5.15
N LEU A 483 -3.07 13.18 -4.88
CA LEU A 483 -2.51 14.28 -5.66
C LEU A 483 -2.02 13.77 -7.02
N GLY A 484 -2.25 14.57 -8.07
CA GLY A 484 -1.63 14.33 -9.37
C GLY A 484 -0.11 14.60 -9.34
N TRP A 485 0.63 13.99 -10.27
CA TRP A 485 2.08 14.14 -10.33
C TRP A 485 2.53 15.61 -10.46
N LEU A 486 1.78 16.42 -11.22
CA LEU A 486 2.07 17.83 -11.40
C LEU A 486 1.94 18.62 -10.08
N GLN A 487 0.90 18.34 -9.29
CA GLN A 487 0.73 18.95 -7.97
C GLN A 487 1.89 18.58 -7.03
N VAL A 488 2.34 17.32 -7.05
CA VAL A 488 3.49 16.86 -6.26
C VAL A 488 4.76 17.62 -6.65
N VAL A 489 5.03 17.72 -7.95
CA VAL A 489 6.21 18.46 -8.48
C VAL A 489 6.15 19.92 -8.08
N VAL A 490 5.00 20.59 -8.22
CA VAL A 490 4.84 21.99 -7.82
C VAL A 490 5.04 22.14 -6.31
N LEU A 491 4.45 21.29 -5.48
CA LEU A 491 4.63 21.35 -4.02
C LEU A 491 6.10 21.18 -3.61
N TYR A 492 6.82 20.22 -4.20
CA TYR A 492 8.28 20.11 -3.94
C TYR A 492 9.04 21.32 -4.48
N GLY A 493 8.65 21.86 -5.62
CA GLY A 493 9.21 23.11 -6.16
C GLY A 493 9.06 24.28 -5.18
N LEU A 494 7.89 24.46 -4.56
CA LEU A 494 7.64 25.47 -3.54
C LEU A 494 8.51 25.25 -2.30
N ILE A 495 8.63 24.01 -1.80
CA ILE A 495 9.47 23.67 -0.65
C ILE A 495 10.94 24.00 -0.94
N VAL A 496 11.45 23.57 -2.10
CA VAL A 496 12.83 23.82 -2.54
C VAL A 496 13.08 25.31 -2.73
N LEU A 497 12.12 26.05 -3.27
CA LEU A 497 12.22 27.52 -3.45
C LEU A 497 12.36 28.24 -2.12
N VAL A 498 11.58 27.86 -1.09
CA VAL A 498 11.73 28.38 0.28
C VAL A 498 13.11 28.04 0.84
N TRP A 499 13.60 26.83 0.58
CA TRP A 499 14.91 26.40 1.07
C TRP A 499 16.07 27.17 0.44
N LEU A 500 16.09 27.27 -0.90
CA LEU A 500 17.23 27.84 -1.63
C LEU A 500 17.25 29.37 -1.65
N SER A 501 16.08 30.03 -1.58
CA SER A 501 15.99 31.47 -1.76
C SER A 501 15.74 32.24 -0.45
N PRO A 502 16.68 33.12 -0.01
CA PRO A 502 16.48 33.96 1.18
C PRO A 502 15.25 34.87 1.10
N ARG A 503 14.91 35.35 -0.11
CA ARG A 503 13.73 36.21 -0.33
C ARG A 503 12.44 35.44 -0.03
N TRP A 504 12.28 34.20 -0.56
CA TRP A 504 11.12 33.35 -0.35
C TRP A 504 11.08 32.75 1.04
N ARG A 505 12.22 32.54 1.70
CA ARG A 505 12.29 32.13 3.11
C ARG A 505 11.68 33.18 4.05
N ARG A 506 11.80 34.46 3.73
CA ARG A 506 11.11 35.55 4.48
C ARG A 506 9.61 35.58 4.21
N ARG A 507 9.17 35.18 3.02
CA ARG A 507 7.76 35.16 2.57
C ARG A 507 7.19 33.76 2.50
N TRP A 508 7.69 32.86 3.33
CA TRP A 508 7.31 31.43 3.30
C TRP A 508 5.80 31.21 3.39
N PHE A 509 5.09 32.06 4.12
CA PHE A 509 3.64 31.97 4.30
C PHE A 509 2.86 32.10 2.98
N LEU A 510 3.33 32.89 2.00
CA LEU A 510 2.70 33.00 0.69
C LEU A 510 2.80 31.69 -0.08
N LEU A 511 3.99 31.04 -0.05
CA LEU A 511 4.19 29.76 -0.73
C LEU A 511 3.46 28.62 0.00
N PHE A 512 3.38 28.68 1.31
CA PHE A 512 2.57 27.75 2.11
C PHE A 512 1.09 27.89 1.77
N THR A 513 0.55 29.12 1.75
CA THR A 513 -0.85 29.36 1.36
C THR A 513 -1.13 28.89 -0.06
N LEU A 514 -0.22 29.15 -1.02
CA LEU A 514 -0.32 28.65 -2.38
C LEU A 514 -0.34 27.11 -2.42
N GLY A 515 0.52 26.45 -1.64
CA GLY A 515 0.54 24.98 -1.55
C GLY A 515 -0.75 24.42 -0.97
N VAL A 516 -1.28 25.04 0.09
CA VAL A 516 -2.57 24.65 0.68
C VAL A 516 -3.71 24.84 -0.32
N THR A 517 -3.74 25.98 -1.03
CA THR A 517 -4.74 26.26 -2.08
C THR A 517 -4.68 25.21 -3.21
N LEU A 518 -3.46 24.85 -3.66
CA LEU A 518 -3.24 23.84 -4.70
C LEU A 518 -3.80 22.46 -4.31
N VAL A 519 -3.87 22.15 -3.03
CA VAL A 519 -4.43 20.89 -2.53
C VAL A 519 -5.93 21.01 -2.27
N LEU A 520 -6.37 22.06 -1.56
CA LEU A 520 -7.74 22.18 -1.09
C LEU A 520 -8.74 22.59 -2.18
N VAL A 521 -8.35 23.49 -3.09
CA VAL A 521 -9.30 23.96 -4.14
C VAL A 521 -9.75 22.82 -5.05
N PRO A 522 -8.86 21.98 -5.64
CA PRO A 522 -9.32 20.85 -6.43
C PRO A 522 -10.14 19.85 -5.65
N PHE A 523 -9.81 19.63 -4.36
CA PHE A 523 -10.56 18.76 -3.47
C PHE A 523 -12.00 19.27 -3.28
N ILE A 524 -12.19 20.54 -2.94
CA ILE A 524 -13.51 21.15 -2.73
C ILE A 524 -14.33 21.17 -4.03
N LEU A 525 -13.70 21.54 -5.14
CA LEU A 525 -14.35 21.54 -6.45
C LEU A 525 -14.85 20.14 -6.83
N ARG A 526 -14.00 19.12 -6.66
CA ARG A 526 -14.40 17.71 -6.90
C ARG A 526 -15.61 17.30 -6.07
N GLN A 527 -15.64 17.62 -4.77
CA GLN A 527 -16.75 17.24 -3.92
C GLN A 527 -18.09 17.89 -4.35
N ASN A 528 -18.03 19.11 -4.88
CA ASN A 528 -19.23 19.89 -5.22
C ASN A 528 -19.71 19.68 -6.66
N THR A 529 -18.86 19.19 -7.57
CA THR A 529 -19.22 19.09 -8.99
C THR A 529 -19.22 17.68 -9.54
N LEU A 530 -18.56 16.73 -8.84
CA LEU A 530 -18.36 15.40 -9.39
C LEU A 530 -19.64 14.57 -9.31
N PHE A 531 -20.09 14.06 -10.47
CA PHE A 531 -21.10 13.02 -10.55
C PHE A 531 -20.55 11.85 -11.36
N GLN A 532 -20.17 10.78 -10.64
CA GLN A 532 -19.60 9.58 -11.24
C GLN A 532 -19.98 8.32 -10.46
N ALA A 533 -20.03 7.20 -11.16
CA ALA A 533 -20.20 5.89 -10.58
C ALA A 533 -19.02 4.99 -10.93
N THR A 534 -18.45 4.31 -9.94
CA THR A 534 -17.27 3.45 -10.11
C THR A 534 -17.57 2.04 -9.60
N VAL A 535 -17.52 1.06 -10.51
CA VAL A 535 -17.59 -0.37 -10.16
C VAL A 535 -16.16 -0.84 -9.88
N LEU A 536 -15.92 -1.30 -8.66
CA LEU A 536 -14.63 -1.80 -8.22
C LEU A 536 -14.50 -3.29 -8.50
N ALA A 537 -13.37 -3.69 -9.07
CA ALA A 537 -12.98 -5.08 -9.22
C ALA A 537 -12.54 -5.68 -7.89
N ASN A 538 -13.48 -5.94 -7.03
CA ASN A 538 -13.19 -6.60 -5.78
C ASN A 538 -13.30 -8.12 -5.93
N THR A 539 -12.46 -8.84 -5.20
CA THR A 539 -12.23 -10.28 -5.40
C THR A 539 -13.42 -11.17 -5.03
N GLN A 540 -14.39 -10.68 -4.26
CA GLN A 540 -15.46 -11.50 -3.71
C GLN A 540 -16.87 -10.98 -3.94
N VAL A 541 -17.09 -9.67 -3.95
CA VAL A 541 -18.42 -9.04 -4.07
C VAL A 541 -18.32 -7.79 -4.94
N PRO A 542 -19.31 -7.55 -5.83
CA PRO A 542 -19.33 -6.35 -6.64
C PRO A 542 -19.58 -5.14 -5.73
N THR A 543 -18.72 -4.16 -5.84
CA THR A 543 -18.86 -2.91 -5.08
C THR A 543 -19.02 -1.76 -6.06
N LEU A 544 -20.07 -0.98 -5.89
CA LEU A 544 -20.31 0.24 -6.65
C LEU A 544 -20.21 1.43 -5.71
N VAL A 545 -19.43 2.43 -6.09
CA VAL A 545 -19.33 3.71 -5.40
C VAL A 545 -19.85 4.79 -6.31
N ILE A 546 -20.89 5.50 -5.88
CA ILE A 546 -21.49 6.63 -6.59
C ILE A 546 -21.16 7.89 -5.82
N GLN A 547 -20.46 8.81 -6.47
CA GLN A 547 -20.11 10.12 -5.93
C GLN A 547 -21.01 11.15 -6.58
N GLN A 548 -21.68 11.97 -5.79
CA GLN A 548 -22.51 13.07 -6.24
C GLN A 548 -22.44 14.23 -5.24
N PRO A 549 -22.80 15.47 -5.64
CA PRO A 549 -22.80 16.62 -4.73
C PRO A 549 -23.64 16.42 -3.47
N ALA A 550 -24.75 15.67 -3.57
CA ALA A 550 -25.63 15.34 -2.43
C ALA A 550 -25.05 14.32 -1.45
N GLY A 551 -23.94 13.65 -1.79
CA GLY A 551 -23.25 12.67 -0.94
C GLY A 551 -22.82 11.41 -1.68
N THR A 552 -22.18 10.52 -0.97
CA THR A 552 -21.63 9.27 -1.51
C THR A 552 -22.54 8.09 -1.20
N VAL A 553 -22.90 7.32 -2.22
CA VAL A 553 -23.64 6.05 -2.12
C VAL A 553 -22.69 4.90 -2.36
N VAL A 554 -22.71 3.88 -1.53
CA VAL A 554 -21.90 2.67 -1.71
C VAL A 554 -22.79 1.44 -1.67
N ILE A 555 -22.77 0.65 -2.75
CA ILE A 555 -23.49 -0.62 -2.81
C ILE A 555 -22.49 -1.75 -2.62
N ASN A 556 -22.72 -2.55 -1.60
CA ASN A 556 -21.90 -3.66 -1.10
C ASN A 556 -20.53 -3.26 -0.50
N GLY A 557 -20.26 -3.76 0.70
CA GLY A 557 -19.02 -3.48 1.44
C GLY A 557 -17.80 -4.28 0.98
N GLY A 558 -18.02 -5.43 0.38
CA GLY A 558 -17.00 -6.28 -0.20
C GLY A 558 -15.75 -6.48 0.65
N ASP A 559 -14.58 -6.36 0.02
CA ASP A 559 -13.28 -6.30 0.71
C ASP A 559 -13.03 -4.88 1.25
N SER A 560 -12.96 -4.76 2.56
CA SER A 560 -12.74 -3.49 3.25
C SER A 560 -11.45 -2.78 2.79
N GLN A 561 -10.42 -3.53 2.41
CA GLN A 561 -9.09 -2.98 2.08
C GLN A 561 -9.08 -2.21 0.75
N GLY A 562 -9.63 -2.82 -0.30
CA GLY A 562 -9.74 -2.19 -1.62
C GLY A 562 -10.65 -0.96 -1.57
N LEU A 563 -11.80 -1.11 -0.93
CA LEU A 563 -12.78 -0.02 -0.84
C LEU A 563 -12.26 1.16 0.02
N THR A 564 -11.70 0.92 1.20
CA THR A 564 -11.19 2.02 2.04
C THR A 564 -10.01 2.76 1.39
N ALA A 565 -9.15 2.04 0.66
CA ALA A 565 -8.07 2.68 -0.10
C ALA A 565 -8.64 3.55 -1.24
N PHE A 566 -9.65 3.04 -1.97
CA PHE A 566 -10.34 3.79 -3.02
C PHE A 566 -11.03 5.06 -2.45
N LEU A 567 -11.79 4.91 -1.36
CA LEU A 567 -12.46 6.05 -0.71
C LEU A 567 -11.46 7.14 -0.31
N ALA A 568 -10.33 6.75 0.26
CA ALA A 568 -9.26 7.68 0.64
C ALA A 568 -8.64 8.37 -0.59
N GLN A 569 -8.38 7.64 -1.68
CA GLN A 569 -7.81 8.18 -2.91
C GLN A 569 -8.76 9.11 -3.68
N GLU A 570 -10.07 8.87 -3.56
CA GLU A 570 -11.10 9.75 -4.14
C GLU A 570 -11.50 10.91 -3.22
N GLY A 571 -10.93 10.99 -2.00
CA GLY A 571 -11.21 12.05 -1.05
C GLY A 571 -12.55 11.92 -0.33
N ILE A 572 -13.09 10.70 -0.24
CA ILE A 572 -14.38 10.43 0.40
C ILE A 572 -14.19 10.27 1.89
N ASN A 573 -14.74 11.19 2.67
CA ASN A 573 -14.62 11.22 4.12
C ASN A 573 -15.82 10.61 4.85
N ARG A 574 -16.95 10.42 4.16
CA ARG A 574 -18.20 9.88 4.71
C ARG A 574 -18.97 9.13 3.63
N ILE A 575 -19.62 8.07 4.01
CA ILE A 575 -20.61 7.36 3.21
C ILE A 575 -21.98 7.80 3.68
N ASP A 576 -22.73 8.51 2.82
CA ASP A 576 -24.03 9.03 3.20
C ASP A 576 -25.09 7.93 3.14
N TRP A 577 -24.94 6.99 2.19
CA TRP A 577 -25.86 5.87 2.04
C TRP A 577 -25.10 4.58 1.66
N ALA A 578 -25.11 3.61 2.57
CA ALA A 578 -24.59 2.27 2.37
C ALA A 578 -25.73 1.30 2.07
N VAL A 579 -25.59 0.51 1.03
CA VAL A 579 -26.60 -0.45 0.57
C VAL A 579 -26.01 -1.85 0.53
N ALA A 580 -26.60 -2.82 1.22
CA ALA A 580 -26.26 -4.22 1.10
C ALA A 580 -27.25 -4.92 0.16
N SER A 581 -26.77 -5.51 -0.94
CA SER A 581 -27.63 -6.21 -1.90
C SER A 581 -28.10 -7.57 -1.38
N ASP A 582 -27.50 -8.08 -0.31
CA ASP A 582 -27.90 -9.33 0.36
C ASP A 582 -27.60 -9.27 1.88
N ARG A 583 -28.08 -10.26 2.61
CA ARG A 583 -27.89 -10.41 4.06
C ARG A 583 -26.92 -11.54 4.43
N GLN A 584 -25.94 -11.82 3.57
CA GLN A 584 -24.89 -12.81 3.83
C GLN A 584 -23.66 -12.14 4.44
N TYR A 585 -23.27 -12.53 5.65
CA TYR A 585 -22.12 -11.98 6.35
C TYR A 585 -20.83 -12.03 5.52
N ARG A 586 -20.59 -13.15 4.82
CA ARG A 586 -19.40 -13.34 4.00
C ARG A 586 -19.23 -12.28 2.91
N GLN A 587 -20.34 -11.77 2.39
CA GLN A 587 -20.35 -10.73 1.35
C GLN A 587 -20.32 -9.31 1.95
N GLN A 588 -20.77 -9.16 3.19
CA GLN A 588 -20.98 -7.85 3.82
C GLN A 588 -20.02 -7.57 5.01
N GLN A 589 -19.11 -8.52 5.33
CA GLN A 589 -18.20 -8.39 6.48
C GLN A 589 -17.31 -7.14 6.45
N GLY A 590 -17.05 -6.57 5.28
CA GLY A 590 -16.23 -5.38 5.10
C GLY A 590 -16.81 -4.12 5.75
N TRP A 591 -18.13 -4.03 5.96
CA TRP A 591 -18.79 -2.83 6.46
C TRP A 591 -18.29 -2.40 7.84
N ARG A 592 -17.97 -3.33 8.73
CA ARG A 592 -17.45 -3.05 10.07
C ARG A 592 -16.10 -2.30 9.99
N ASP A 593 -15.21 -2.74 9.15
CA ASP A 593 -13.90 -2.11 8.97
C ASP A 593 -14.01 -0.78 8.23
N ILE A 594 -14.92 -0.70 7.24
CA ILE A 594 -15.19 0.52 6.48
C ILE A 594 -15.74 1.59 7.41
N HIS A 595 -16.77 1.29 8.23
CA HIS A 595 -17.36 2.24 9.15
C HIS A 595 -16.36 2.81 10.17
N ARG A 596 -15.40 2.00 10.62
CA ARG A 596 -14.33 2.47 11.50
C ARG A 596 -13.44 3.55 10.87
N ILE A 597 -13.27 3.51 9.54
CA ILE A 597 -12.35 4.40 8.81
C ILE A 597 -13.13 5.53 8.16
N THR A 598 -14.24 5.22 7.51
CA THR A 598 -15.12 6.14 6.81
C THR A 598 -16.53 6.00 7.40
N PRO A 599 -17.00 6.97 8.21
CA PRO A 599 -18.30 6.89 8.88
C PRO A 599 -19.44 6.71 7.87
N ILE A 600 -20.38 5.82 8.21
CA ILE A 600 -21.60 5.57 7.45
C ILE A 600 -22.73 6.31 8.15
N ARG A 601 -23.52 7.12 7.41
CA ARG A 601 -24.64 7.88 7.95
C ARG A 601 -25.92 7.06 8.01
N GLN A 602 -26.22 6.31 6.93
CA GLN A 602 -27.40 5.46 6.80
C GLN A 602 -27.03 4.14 6.16
N PHE A 603 -27.57 3.07 6.69
CA PHE A 603 -27.38 1.73 6.17
C PHE A 603 -28.72 1.12 5.77
N THR A 604 -28.78 0.57 4.55
CA THR A 604 -29.96 -0.15 4.08
C THR A 604 -29.61 -1.51 3.51
N ASP A 605 -30.53 -2.44 3.56
CA ASP A 605 -30.37 -3.75 2.95
C ASP A 605 -31.58 -4.16 2.10
N VAL A 606 -31.36 -5.11 1.20
CA VAL A 606 -32.43 -5.75 0.45
C VAL A 606 -33.09 -6.81 1.36
N PRO A 607 -34.43 -6.84 1.49
CA PRO A 607 -35.16 -7.73 2.40
C PRO A 607 -35.16 -9.18 1.93
N THR A 608 -34.00 -9.86 1.97
CA THR A 608 -33.89 -11.29 1.62
C THR A 608 -34.48 -12.18 2.72
N ALA A 609 -35.15 -13.28 2.35
CA ALA A 609 -35.81 -14.20 3.26
C ALA A 609 -34.86 -14.87 4.27
N LYS A 610 -33.60 -15.11 3.86
CA LYS A 610 -32.56 -15.72 4.68
C LYS A 610 -31.61 -14.64 5.19
N SER A 611 -31.56 -14.42 6.50
CA SER A 611 -30.59 -13.57 7.17
C SER A 611 -29.61 -14.43 7.96
N ASP A 612 -28.32 -14.26 7.67
CA ASP A 612 -27.24 -14.90 8.43
C ASP A 612 -27.18 -14.30 9.85
N PRO A 613 -27.13 -15.13 10.92
CA PRO A 613 -26.96 -14.64 12.30
C PRO A 613 -25.75 -13.70 12.46
N ALA A 614 -24.62 -14.03 11.82
CA ALA A 614 -23.42 -13.19 11.85
C ALA A 614 -23.63 -11.83 11.17
N TYR A 615 -24.50 -11.74 10.16
CA TYR A 615 -24.88 -10.46 9.55
C TYR A 615 -25.67 -9.58 10.50
N ARG A 616 -26.61 -10.16 11.27
CA ARG A 616 -27.35 -9.42 12.29
C ARG A 616 -26.45 -8.90 13.42
N GLU A 617 -25.50 -9.71 13.87
CA GLU A 617 -24.49 -9.31 14.85
C GLU A 617 -23.62 -8.17 14.30
N MET A 618 -23.20 -8.23 13.04
CA MET A 618 -22.48 -7.14 12.38
C MET A 618 -23.29 -5.84 12.40
N LEU A 619 -24.58 -5.88 12.03
CA LEU A 619 -25.46 -4.70 12.06
C LEU A 619 -25.57 -4.10 13.46
N ALA A 620 -25.74 -4.93 14.48
CA ALA A 620 -25.80 -4.48 15.88
C ALA A 620 -24.49 -3.77 16.31
N THR A 621 -23.34 -4.22 15.79
CA THR A 621 -22.04 -3.59 16.08
C THR A 621 -21.80 -2.29 15.33
N LEU A 622 -22.44 -2.08 14.17
CA LEU A 622 -22.28 -0.85 13.37
C LEU A 622 -22.88 0.38 14.05
N LYS A 623 -23.96 0.22 14.85
CA LYS A 623 -24.66 1.32 15.54
C LYS A 623 -25.09 2.46 14.60
N VAL A 624 -25.45 2.13 13.37
CA VAL A 624 -25.90 3.06 12.32
C VAL A 624 -27.40 2.89 12.12
N PRO A 625 -28.18 3.96 11.83
CA PRO A 625 -29.57 3.83 11.42
C PRO A 625 -29.71 2.84 10.28
N HIS A 626 -30.50 1.78 10.49
CA HIS A 626 -30.70 0.70 9.56
C HIS A 626 -32.18 0.57 9.16
N GLN A 627 -32.42 0.42 7.86
CA GLN A 627 -33.74 0.14 7.29
C GLN A 627 -33.61 -0.86 6.15
N SER A 628 -34.63 -1.69 5.95
CA SER A 628 -34.72 -2.52 4.76
C SER A 628 -35.36 -1.72 3.62
N LEU A 629 -34.81 -1.85 2.41
CA LEU A 629 -35.37 -1.20 1.21
C LEU A 629 -36.75 -1.77 0.91
N PRO A 630 -37.76 -0.94 0.65
CA PRO A 630 -39.08 -1.41 0.26
C PRO A 630 -39.04 -2.06 -1.13
N LEU A 631 -39.82 -3.15 -1.32
CA LEU A 631 -39.95 -3.79 -2.62
C LEU A 631 -40.78 -2.90 -3.56
N ARG A 632 -40.30 -2.72 -4.81
CA ARG A 632 -40.97 -1.97 -5.88
C ARG A 632 -41.28 -0.53 -5.56
N GLN A 633 -40.71 0.02 -4.51
CA GLN A 633 -40.80 1.43 -4.20
C GLN A 633 -39.41 2.08 -4.32
N PRO A 634 -39.30 3.23 -4.98
CA PRO A 634 -38.03 3.91 -5.13
C PRO A 634 -37.62 4.59 -3.83
N VAL A 635 -36.35 4.46 -3.49
CA VAL A 635 -35.68 5.25 -2.44
C VAL A 635 -34.65 6.13 -3.10
N GLN A 636 -34.63 7.41 -2.76
CA GLN A 636 -33.80 8.40 -3.44
C GLN A 636 -32.86 9.13 -2.48
N LEU A 637 -31.62 9.34 -2.91
CA LEU A 637 -30.68 10.27 -2.30
C LEU A 637 -30.06 11.15 -3.41
N GLY A 638 -30.37 12.42 -3.43
CA GLY A 638 -29.92 13.34 -4.47
C GLY A 638 -30.37 12.91 -5.87
N GLN A 639 -29.41 12.68 -6.76
CA GLN A 639 -29.66 12.25 -8.14
C GLN A 639 -29.64 10.71 -8.32
N VAL A 640 -29.49 9.96 -7.23
CA VAL A 640 -29.46 8.50 -7.24
C VAL A 640 -30.77 7.97 -6.67
N LYS A 641 -31.47 7.15 -7.45
CA LYS A 641 -32.70 6.47 -7.07
C LYS A 641 -32.51 4.97 -7.21
N ILE A 642 -32.82 4.24 -6.16
CA ILE A 642 -32.69 2.78 -6.09
C ILE A 642 -34.06 2.16 -5.90
N THR A 643 -34.44 1.23 -6.79
CA THR A 643 -35.67 0.45 -6.65
C THR A 643 -35.33 -1.03 -6.61
N VAL A 644 -35.80 -1.73 -5.59
CA VAL A 644 -35.67 -3.18 -5.48
C VAL A 644 -36.81 -3.83 -6.25
N LEU A 645 -36.52 -4.44 -7.38
CA LEU A 645 -37.52 -5.18 -8.16
C LEU A 645 -37.77 -6.56 -7.57
N ARG A 646 -36.73 -7.22 -7.09
CA ARG A 646 -36.76 -8.55 -6.49
C ARG A 646 -35.69 -8.65 -5.40
N ALA A 647 -35.98 -9.43 -4.35
CA ALA A 647 -35.07 -9.60 -3.23
C ALA A 647 -34.13 -10.82 -3.35
N ASP A 648 -34.55 -11.91 -3.99
CA ASP A 648 -33.78 -13.15 -4.13
C ASP A 648 -34.01 -13.78 -5.53
N PRO A 649 -33.03 -13.78 -6.45
CA PRO A 649 -31.81 -12.97 -6.39
C PRO A 649 -32.10 -11.48 -6.34
N ALA A 650 -31.21 -10.67 -5.72
CA ALA A 650 -31.43 -9.24 -5.67
C ALA A 650 -31.32 -8.61 -7.05
N ILE A 651 -32.38 -7.94 -7.46
CA ILE A 651 -32.48 -7.21 -8.72
C ILE A 651 -32.84 -5.78 -8.39
N LEU A 652 -31.92 -4.88 -8.73
CA LEU A 652 -32.04 -3.45 -8.43
C LEU A 652 -32.02 -2.65 -9.73
N THR A 653 -32.92 -1.69 -9.87
CA THR A 653 -32.75 -0.60 -10.82
C THR A 653 -32.09 0.56 -10.12
N LEU A 654 -31.08 1.12 -10.77
CA LEU A 654 -30.33 2.28 -10.31
C LEU A 654 -30.50 3.38 -11.34
N GLU A 655 -31.21 4.43 -10.98
CA GLU A 655 -31.36 5.63 -11.82
C GLU A 655 -30.33 6.66 -11.33
N MET A 656 -29.44 7.10 -12.21
CA MET A 656 -28.36 8.05 -11.93
C MET A 656 -28.38 9.17 -12.99
N GLY A 657 -29.00 10.30 -12.63
CA GLY A 657 -29.30 11.35 -13.62
C GLY A 657 -30.15 10.79 -14.77
N ASN A 658 -29.64 10.87 -16.01
CA ASN A 658 -30.32 10.33 -17.20
C ASN A 658 -29.92 8.87 -17.52
N SER A 659 -29.19 8.19 -16.65
CA SER A 659 -28.71 6.84 -16.88
C SER A 659 -29.45 5.84 -15.99
N GLN A 660 -29.97 4.78 -16.62
CA GLN A 660 -30.65 3.69 -15.91
C GLN A 660 -29.80 2.44 -15.99
N TRP A 661 -29.50 1.87 -14.83
CA TRP A 661 -28.74 0.64 -14.67
C TRP A 661 -29.62 -0.46 -14.09
N LEU A 662 -29.40 -1.68 -14.57
CA LEU A 662 -29.98 -2.87 -13.98
C LEU A 662 -28.88 -3.69 -13.33
N PHE A 663 -28.90 -3.80 -12.01
CA PHE A 663 -28.02 -4.67 -11.27
C PHE A 663 -28.70 -6.00 -10.97
N VAL A 664 -28.00 -7.09 -11.23
CA VAL A 664 -28.45 -8.46 -10.91
C VAL A 664 -27.37 -9.15 -10.10
N SER A 665 -27.67 -9.44 -8.83
CA SER A 665 -26.79 -10.23 -7.96
C SER A 665 -26.86 -11.72 -8.32
N ASP A 666 -25.84 -12.50 -7.87
CA ASP A 666 -25.67 -13.93 -8.20
C ASP A 666 -26.97 -14.74 -8.05
N PRO A 667 -27.61 -15.15 -9.14
CA PRO A 667 -28.67 -16.12 -9.10
C PRO A 667 -28.05 -17.49 -8.85
N SER A 668 -27.77 -17.81 -7.58
CA SER A 668 -27.00 -18.98 -7.16
C SER A 668 -27.69 -20.32 -7.40
N ARG A 669 -28.89 -20.37 -7.95
CA ARG A 669 -29.64 -21.57 -8.20
C ARG A 669 -30.42 -21.54 -9.50
N ASP A 670 -30.00 -22.36 -10.41
CA ASP A 670 -30.66 -23.08 -11.50
C ASP A 670 -31.80 -22.47 -12.32
N ALA A 671 -31.65 -22.70 -13.62
CA ALA A 671 -32.67 -22.87 -14.70
C ALA A 671 -33.74 -21.76 -14.88
N ALA A 672 -34.20 -21.09 -13.87
CA ALA A 672 -35.21 -20.03 -13.96
C ALA A 672 -34.60 -18.65 -14.28
N GLN A 673 -33.43 -18.57 -14.93
CA GLN A 673 -32.70 -17.32 -15.17
C GLN A 673 -33.43 -16.31 -16.06
N THR A 674 -34.46 -16.73 -16.76
CA THR A 674 -35.22 -15.88 -17.66
C THR A 674 -36.68 -15.70 -17.27
N ASP A 675 -37.26 -16.64 -16.51
CA ASP A 675 -38.70 -16.61 -16.16
C ASP A 675 -39.08 -15.42 -15.29
N TRP A 676 -38.18 -14.94 -14.43
CA TRP A 676 -38.42 -13.75 -13.62
C TRP A 676 -38.44 -12.45 -14.44
N LEU A 677 -37.70 -12.38 -15.57
CA LEU A 677 -37.73 -11.23 -16.48
C LEU A 677 -39.06 -11.16 -17.27
N ALA A 678 -39.63 -12.30 -17.59
CA ALA A 678 -40.93 -12.35 -18.25
C ALA A 678 -42.06 -11.84 -17.32
N VAL A 679 -41.88 -11.93 -16.02
CA VAL A 679 -42.86 -11.48 -14.99
C VAL A 679 -42.61 -10.03 -14.53
N THR A 680 -41.44 -9.48 -14.78
CA THR A 680 -41.06 -8.12 -14.33
C THR A 680 -40.68 -7.29 -15.56
N PRO A 681 -41.56 -6.46 -16.08
CA PRO A 681 -41.22 -5.58 -17.21
C PRO A 681 -40.13 -4.60 -16.75
N VAL A 682 -38.97 -4.70 -17.37
CA VAL A 682 -37.84 -3.79 -17.14
C VAL A 682 -37.66 -2.98 -18.39
N GLU A 683 -37.66 -1.66 -18.28
CA GLU A 683 -37.28 -0.80 -19.38
C GLU A 683 -35.82 -1.12 -19.80
N PRO A 684 -35.49 -1.06 -21.12
CA PRO A 684 -34.12 -1.36 -21.57
C PRO A 684 -33.09 -0.48 -20.88
N PRO A 685 -32.22 -1.07 -20.00
CA PRO A 685 -31.26 -0.27 -19.26
C PRO A 685 -30.11 0.17 -20.16
N GLN A 686 -29.51 1.32 -19.85
CA GLN A 686 -28.28 1.72 -20.51
C GLN A 686 -27.13 0.78 -20.13
N VAL A 687 -27.09 0.30 -18.88
CA VAL A 687 -26.07 -0.60 -18.37
C VAL A 687 -26.72 -1.79 -17.67
N LEU A 688 -26.36 -2.99 -18.10
CA LEU A 688 -26.61 -4.22 -17.34
C LEU A 688 -25.38 -4.54 -16.50
N TRP A 689 -25.49 -4.50 -15.18
CA TRP A 689 -24.44 -4.94 -14.27
C TRP A 689 -24.77 -6.33 -13.71
N TRP A 690 -24.10 -7.35 -14.27
CA TRP A 690 -24.32 -8.75 -13.96
C TRP A 690 -23.26 -9.30 -13.03
N TRP A 691 -23.70 -9.87 -11.92
CA TRP A 691 -22.82 -10.53 -10.95
C TRP A 691 -23.19 -12.00 -10.73
N GLY A 692 -23.44 -12.73 -11.78
CA GLY A 692 -23.69 -14.18 -11.76
C GLY A 692 -22.55 -14.99 -12.35
N ARG A 693 -22.58 -16.30 -12.14
CA ARG A 693 -21.58 -17.24 -12.68
C ARG A 693 -21.82 -17.62 -14.12
N LYS A 694 -23.07 -17.72 -14.53
CA LYS A 694 -23.47 -18.06 -15.90
C LYS A 694 -24.43 -17.03 -16.46
N LEU A 695 -24.29 -16.78 -17.71
CA LEU A 695 -25.13 -15.85 -18.45
C LEU A 695 -25.61 -16.54 -19.73
N THR A 696 -26.84 -16.26 -20.16
CA THR A 696 -27.42 -16.82 -21.39
C THR A 696 -27.68 -15.72 -22.41
N PRO A 697 -27.55 -15.98 -23.74
CA PRO A 697 -27.87 -15.02 -24.78
C PRO A 697 -29.30 -14.50 -24.69
N ARG A 698 -30.25 -15.34 -24.27
CA ARG A 698 -31.68 -15.02 -24.11
C ARG A 698 -31.91 -13.83 -23.17
N LEU A 699 -31.05 -13.64 -22.15
CA LEU A 699 -31.12 -12.48 -21.25
C LEU A 699 -30.96 -11.16 -22.01
N PHE A 700 -30.03 -11.12 -22.94
CA PHE A 700 -29.75 -9.89 -23.72
C PHE A 700 -30.88 -9.58 -24.72
N GLU A 701 -31.57 -10.59 -25.21
CA GLU A 701 -32.73 -10.41 -26.08
C GLU A 701 -33.92 -9.79 -25.36
N ILE A 702 -34.07 -10.12 -24.07
CA ILE A 702 -35.15 -9.60 -23.20
C ILE A 702 -34.78 -8.21 -22.69
N VAL A 703 -33.57 -8.05 -22.10
CA VAL A 703 -33.17 -6.81 -21.39
C VAL A 703 -32.72 -5.72 -22.38
N LYS A 704 -32.13 -6.09 -23.50
CA LYS A 704 -31.62 -5.17 -24.58
C LYS A 704 -30.72 -4.04 -24.01
N PRO A 705 -29.71 -4.34 -23.22
CA PRO A 705 -28.86 -3.32 -22.64
C PRO A 705 -27.95 -2.65 -23.69
N ARG A 706 -27.64 -1.36 -23.53
CA ARG A 706 -26.69 -0.68 -24.42
C ARG A 706 -25.24 -1.04 -24.12
N SER A 707 -24.92 -1.37 -22.88
CA SER A 707 -23.61 -1.83 -22.45
C SER A 707 -23.71 -2.79 -21.26
N VAL A 708 -22.66 -3.57 -21.02
CA VAL A 708 -22.69 -4.65 -20.02
C VAL A 708 -21.46 -4.62 -19.16
N ILE A 709 -21.64 -4.74 -17.84
CA ILE A 709 -20.56 -4.96 -16.87
C ILE A 709 -20.72 -6.37 -16.31
N LEU A 710 -19.72 -7.23 -16.54
CA LEU A 710 -19.78 -8.66 -16.21
C LEU A 710 -18.84 -9.02 -15.08
N SER A 711 -19.24 -9.96 -14.23
CA SER A 711 -18.28 -10.69 -13.40
C SER A 711 -17.36 -11.55 -14.27
N ARG A 712 -16.10 -11.76 -13.85
CA ARG A 712 -15.15 -12.61 -14.58
C ARG A 712 -15.68 -14.03 -14.85
N ASN A 713 -16.46 -14.57 -13.92
CA ASN A 713 -17.01 -15.91 -14.02
C ASN A 713 -18.23 -16.02 -14.95
N ALA A 714 -18.77 -14.88 -15.40
CA ALA A 714 -19.91 -14.83 -16.31
C ALA A 714 -19.49 -14.74 -17.80
N LEU A 715 -18.22 -14.45 -18.08
CA LEU A 715 -17.73 -14.37 -19.46
C LEU A 715 -17.36 -15.78 -19.94
N ASP A 716 -18.28 -16.39 -20.65
CA ASP A 716 -18.07 -17.58 -21.46
C ASP A 716 -17.65 -17.13 -22.90
N PRO A 717 -16.77 -17.89 -23.60
CA PRO A 717 -16.42 -17.59 -24.99
C PRO A 717 -17.63 -17.41 -25.91
N ALA A 718 -18.69 -18.18 -25.71
CA ALA A 718 -19.95 -18.05 -26.45
C ALA A 718 -20.62 -16.69 -26.20
N ILE A 719 -20.65 -16.22 -24.94
CA ILE A 719 -21.19 -14.92 -24.58
C ILE A 719 -20.33 -13.78 -25.14
N ALA A 720 -19.00 -13.90 -25.06
CA ALA A 720 -18.10 -12.93 -25.64
C ALA A 720 -18.31 -12.78 -27.17
N THR A 721 -18.47 -13.90 -27.88
CA THR A 721 -18.77 -13.94 -29.30
C THR A 721 -20.12 -13.29 -29.62
N TYR A 722 -21.17 -13.62 -28.85
CA TYR A 722 -22.50 -13.02 -29.01
C TYR A 722 -22.48 -11.50 -28.83
N LEU A 723 -21.84 -10.99 -27.75
CA LEU A 723 -21.75 -9.56 -27.47
C LEU A 723 -21.00 -8.82 -28.59
N LYS A 724 -19.92 -9.42 -29.12
CA LYS A 724 -19.18 -8.86 -30.28
C LYS A 724 -20.03 -8.81 -31.53
N GLN A 725 -20.76 -9.91 -31.84
CA GLN A 725 -21.66 -9.96 -33.01
C GLN A 725 -22.80 -8.92 -32.95
N LYS A 726 -23.33 -8.69 -31.73
CA LYS A 726 -24.39 -7.68 -31.51
C LYS A 726 -23.84 -6.28 -31.27
N GLN A 727 -22.53 -6.08 -31.34
CA GLN A 727 -21.85 -4.79 -31.11
C GLN A 727 -22.18 -4.16 -29.73
N ILE A 728 -22.44 -4.97 -28.71
CA ILE A 728 -22.73 -4.50 -27.37
C ILE A 728 -21.40 -4.34 -26.62
N PRO A 729 -21.02 -3.11 -26.20
CA PRO A 729 -19.83 -2.88 -25.39
C PRO A 729 -19.92 -3.64 -24.07
N TYR A 730 -18.86 -4.37 -23.70
CA TYR A 730 -18.84 -5.07 -22.44
C TYR A 730 -17.51 -4.87 -21.69
N PHE A 731 -17.60 -4.87 -20.36
CA PHE A 731 -16.48 -4.72 -19.43
C PHE A 731 -16.48 -5.88 -18.45
N VAL A 732 -15.34 -6.55 -18.29
CA VAL A 732 -15.21 -7.68 -17.38
C VAL A 732 -14.55 -7.19 -16.07
N VAL A 733 -15.32 -7.19 -14.99
CA VAL A 733 -14.80 -6.85 -13.66
C VAL A 733 -13.85 -7.95 -13.21
N GLY A 734 -12.58 -7.60 -13.02
CA GLY A 734 -11.51 -8.57 -12.71
C GLY A 734 -10.46 -8.65 -13.81
N GLU A 735 -10.77 -8.26 -15.04
CA GLU A 735 -9.81 -7.92 -16.09
C GLU A 735 -9.50 -6.42 -16.04
N ALA A 736 -10.56 -5.59 -15.93
CA ALA A 736 -10.42 -4.18 -15.56
C ALA A 736 -10.34 -4.02 -14.04
N ARG A 737 -9.53 -3.08 -13.57
CA ARG A 737 -9.43 -2.76 -12.14
C ARG A 737 -10.69 -2.06 -11.63
N GLU A 738 -11.21 -1.16 -12.44
CA GLU A 738 -12.42 -0.40 -12.17
C GLU A 738 -13.09 -0.03 -13.49
N VAL A 739 -14.41 0.07 -13.47
CA VAL A 739 -15.20 0.60 -14.55
C VAL A 739 -15.85 1.89 -14.06
N ARG A 740 -15.53 3.01 -14.69
CA ARG A 740 -16.05 4.34 -14.35
C ARG A 740 -17.09 4.77 -15.34
N TRP A 741 -18.23 5.16 -14.83
CA TRP A 741 -19.25 5.89 -15.56
C TRP A 741 -19.19 7.38 -15.18
N GLN A 742 -19.35 8.25 -16.14
CA GLN A 742 -19.39 9.69 -15.96
C GLN A 742 -20.78 10.26 -16.35
N ALA A 743 -21.09 11.46 -15.89
CA ALA A 743 -22.38 12.11 -16.13
C ALA A 743 -22.70 12.34 -17.61
N ASP A 744 -21.71 12.33 -18.51
CA ASP A 744 -21.86 12.35 -19.98
C ASP A 744 -22.35 11.02 -20.57
N GLY A 745 -22.59 10.00 -19.72
CA GLY A 745 -22.99 8.65 -20.12
C GLY A 745 -21.82 7.75 -20.54
N SER A 746 -20.59 8.24 -20.58
CA SER A 746 -19.42 7.46 -21.00
C SER A 746 -19.02 6.44 -19.93
N LEU A 747 -18.72 5.21 -20.40
CA LEU A 747 -18.11 4.15 -19.60
C LEU A 747 -16.65 4.00 -19.99
N LYS A 748 -15.74 4.10 -19.01
CA LYS A 748 -14.31 3.92 -19.19
C LYS A 748 -13.82 2.80 -18.28
N ALA A 749 -13.19 1.79 -18.87
CA ALA A 749 -12.50 0.76 -18.12
C ALA A 749 -11.04 1.18 -17.92
N ASN A 750 -10.59 1.20 -16.68
CA ASN A 750 -9.17 1.24 -16.37
C ASN A 750 -8.63 -0.18 -16.54
N ALA A 751 -8.36 -0.58 -17.77
CA ALA A 751 -7.69 -1.83 -18.05
C ALA A 751 -6.25 -1.75 -17.52
N PRO A 752 -5.68 -2.84 -16.95
CA PRO A 752 -4.23 -2.92 -16.83
C PRO A 752 -3.68 -2.73 -18.24
N GLN A 753 -2.82 -1.74 -18.44
CA GLN A 753 -2.03 -1.72 -19.67
C GLN A 753 -1.38 -3.10 -19.78
N ASN A 754 -1.71 -3.82 -20.86
CA ASN A 754 -0.82 -4.84 -21.34
C ASN A 754 0.46 -4.09 -21.66
N ASP A 755 1.40 -4.09 -20.70
CA ASP A 755 2.80 -3.82 -21.00
C ASP A 755 3.15 -4.88 -22.02
N GLY A 756 3.03 -4.49 -23.29
CA GLY A 756 3.44 -5.32 -24.40
C GLY A 756 4.86 -5.75 -24.10
N LEU A 757 5.02 -7.02 -23.88
CA LEU A 757 6.30 -7.68 -24.07
C LEU A 757 6.68 -7.42 -25.52
N ILE A 758 7.48 -6.37 -25.76
CA ILE A 758 8.35 -6.28 -26.91
C ILE A 758 9.69 -6.82 -26.47
#